data_894ac4f8f3d0a4e744d6b24e0a8e6e2f
#
_entry.id   894ac4f8f3d0a4e744d6b24e0a8e6e2f
#
_cell.length_a   1.000
_cell.length_b   1.000
_cell.length_c   1.000
_cell.angle_alpha   90.00
_cell.angle_beta   90.00
_cell.angle_gamma   90.00
#
_symmetry.space_group_name_H-M   'P 1'
#
loop_
_entity.id
_entity.type
_entity.pdbx_description
1 polymer ?
#
loop_
_entity_poly.entity_id
_entity_poly.type
_entity_poly.pdbx_seq_one_letter_code
_entity_poly.pdbx_strand_id
1 'polypeptide(L)'
;MHTKSTSDDYGAGHSPSPHFYRLTTAEVAQILRTDSEAGLTASEAQRRLAVDGPNALTEKKTSNLTRFLKQFNNSIIYILIVAAIATFMLREYSDSIVIGMVVIINALIGYFQEVKASSAVDKIKQLLQVEATVVRDGQRLDVPAEDLVAGDLVFLEAGDHVPADLRIVDADNLKIQEAALTGEADSVLKTPTALKEETPLGDRTNSAFASTAVTNGSGLGIVVATAEQTEIGQISSSVKTVKSKTTPLMREINGLGKYISYGIVIVAMLVGIYGYLTKIYSLPVLVIALITMIVGSLPEGLPASTSVVLAMGINKMTKQNAIVKSLPAVETLGSVNVIATDKTGTLTKNEMTVESVVTKQHEFEVTGTGYHPEGTVCLNGQPVELSEHPDLQKLILAGYYANDTELTQTDGQWQINGEPTDGAFLTLANKAFQQRVPEWTEVDMIPFDSDYRYIAELSQSATGEKLIYVKGSPDKLFEMVKDDPDFNLTEWYDRVSQIAQKGQRVVAVAYKEAPAEQTTLTHADLQTGMQFLGVAGIIDPPREETIAALHDMRDAGVKVKMITGDHPETATAIAQKLGLDDQIRAITGAEIDRLDDETLQKVIQNYNVFARTTPNNKLRIVEAYQANGLVTAMTGDGVNDAPALKRADIGIAMGIKGTDVAKESADMILTDDNFATLSKAIREGRRVYDNIKKTIRFLLPTSFAEGLIVLLSIISQQELPLVPTQLLWINMVSAITIQFAFLFEPAEEGIMQRRPRPAGRAFLNRADVIQIIYVSILIAGLGMVGFDWLRGQGISELVASTVTVNIIVFGKIFYLFNIRTPKPALSTDVFR
;
A
#
# COMPACT_ATOMS: atom_id res chain seq x y z
N MET A 1 22.23 6.39 -64.98
CA MET A 1 22.51 5.29 -64.02
C MET A 1 22.69 5.98 -62.65
N HIS A 2 21.62 6.11 -61.87
CA HIS A 2 21.66 6.56 -60.48
C HIS A 2 21.22 5.38 -59.66
N THR A 3 22.14 4.83 -58.90
CA THR A 3 21.91 3.84 -57.87
C THR A 3 21.18 4.48 -56.73
N LYS A 4 19.90 4.14 -56.51
CA LYS A 4 19.15 4.46 -55.31
C LYS A 4 19.71 3.60 -54.16
N SER A 5 20.23 4.25 -53.15
CA SER A 5 20.48 3.64 -51.84
C SER A 5 19.13 3.31 -51.23
N THR A 6 18.88 2.05 -50.94
CA THR A 6 17.76 1.62 -50.12
C THR A 6 18.04 2.01 -48.69
N SER A 7 17.41 3.08 -48.27
CA SER A 7 17.25 3.37 -46.84
C SER A 7 16.24 2.37 -46.25
N ASP A 8 16.70 1.51 -45.39
CA ASP A 8 15.91 0.54 -44.63
C ASP A 8 14.88 1.29 -43.77
N ASP A 9 13.64 1.19 -44.20
CA ASP A 9 12.45 1.72 -43.50
C ASP A 9 12.04 0.69 -42.41
N TYR A 10 12.47 0.92 -41.18
CA TYR A 10 11.87 0.35 -39.98
C TYR A 10 10.85 1.38 -39.47
N GLY A 11 9.71 1.45 -40.12
CA GLY A 11 8.71 2.45 -39.73
C GLY A 11 7.31 2.07 -40.15
N ALA A 12 6.44 1.94 -39.19
CA ALA A 12 5.01 2.19 -39.21
C ALA A 12 4.29 1.95 -40.55
N GLY A 13 3.96 0.70 -40.81
CA GLY A 13 2.98 0.37 -41.83
C GLY A 13 2.34 -0.96 -41.46
N HIS A 14 1.04 -1.00 -41.26
CA HIS A 14 0.21 -2.14 -40.89
C HIS A 14 0.47 -3.39 -41.73
N SER A 15 1.54 -4.11 -41.46
CA SER A 15 1.68 -5.52 -41.83
C SER A 15 1.24 -6.34 -40.62
N PRO A 16 0.51 -7.45 -40.82
CA PRO A 16 0.16 -8.32 -39.72
C PRO A 16 1.45 -8.74 -39.01
N SER A 17 1.54 -8.49 -37.69
CA SER A 17 2.70 -8.87 -36.90
C SER A 17 3.06 -10.32 -37.15
N PRO A 18 4.33 -10.65 -37.45
CA PRO A 18 4.71 -12.05 -37.67
C PRO A 18 4.33 -12.81 -36.38
N HIS A 19 3.73 -13.98 -36.56
CA HIS A 19 3.34 -14.84 -35.44
C HIS A 19 4.59 -15.44 -34.78
N PHE A 20 5.29 -14.66 -33.95
CA PHE A 20 6.59 -15.01 -33.36
C PHE A 20 6.59 -16.35 -32.61
N TYR A 21 5.44 -16.79 -32.10
CA TYR A 21 5.32 -18.10 -31.45
C TYR A 21 5.53 -19.31 -32.41
N ARG A 22 5.44 -19.09 -33.73
CA ARG A 22 5.68 -20.13 -34.74
C ARG A 22 7.15 -20.24 -35.12
N LEU A 23 7.94 -19.23 -34.84
CA LEU A 23 9.33 -19.12 -35.25
C LEU A 23 10.25 -19.71 -34.17
N THR A 24 11.37 -20.21 -34.62
CA THR A 24 12.48 -20.57 -33.72
C THR A 24 13.08 -19.32 -33.09
N THR A 25 13.77 -19.47 -31.97
CA THR A 25 14.45 -18.37 -31.30
C THR A 25 15.46 -17.65 -32.17
N ALA A 26 16.19 -18.41 -33.03
CA ALA A 26 17.14 -17.84 -33.99
C ALA A 26 16.47 -17.00 -35.09
N GLU A 27 15.33 -17.43 -35.62
CA GLU A 27 14.56 -16.66 -36.60
C GLU A 27 14.01 -15.35 -36.00
N VAL A 28 13.51 -15.40 -34.75
CA VAL A 28 13.03 -14.21 -34.03
C VAL A 28 14.18 -13.23 -33.80
N ALA A 29 15.34 -13.70 -33.32
CA ALA A 29 16.51 -12.87 -33.14
C ALA A 29 16.96 -12.21 -34.46
N GLN A 30 16.93 -12.94 -35.56
CA GLN A 30 17.27 -12.43 -36.90
C GLN A 30 16.29 -11.36 -37.39
N ILE A 31 14.98 -11.57 -37.23
CA ILE A 31 13.94 -10.61 -37.63
C ILE A 31 14.06 -9.33 -36.85
N LEU A 32 14.23 -9.43 -35.50
CA LEU A 32 14.36 -8.30 -34.59
C LEU A 32 15.77 -7.72 -34.57
N ARG A 33 16.72 -8.28 -35.33
CA ARG A 33 18.12 -7.83 -35.36
C ARG A 33 18.71 -7.66 -33.97
N THR A 34 18.56 -8.70 -33.14
CA THR A 34 19.11 -8.79 -31.79
C THR A 34 19.99 -10.02 -31.64
N ASP A 35 20.87 -10.03 -30.68
CA ASP A 35 21.64 -11.20 -30.29
C ASP A 35 20.94 -11.93 -29.15
N SER A 36 20.82 -13.26 -29.22
CA SER A 36 20.13 -14.06 -28.22
C SER A 36 20.91 -14.25 -26.92
N GLU A 37 22.20 -13.89 -26.89
CA GLU A 37 23.09 -13.98 -25.71
C GLU A 37 23.51 -12.58 -25.21
N ALA A 38 23.92 -11.69 -26.12
CA ALA A 38 24.41 -10.37 -25.79
C ALA A 38 23.31 -9.28 -25.76
N GLY A 39 22.14 -9.56 -26.37
CA GLY A 39 21.05 -8.60 -26.48
C GLY A 39 21.33 -7.47 -27.48
N LEU A 40 20.58 -6.37 -27.36
CA LEU A 40 20.82 -5.14 -28.12
C LEU A 40 21.99 -4.35 -27.55
N THR A 41 22.63 -3.54 -28.41
CA THR A 41 23.54 -2.50 -27.88
C THR A 41 22.73 -1.35 -27.25
N ALA A 42 23.27 -0.70 -26.23
CA ALA A 42 22.63 0.44 -25.57
C ALA A 42 22.27 1.56 -26.56
N SER A 43 23.12 1.82 -27.54
CA SER A 43 22.88 2.82 -28.60
C SER A 43 21.72 2.43 -29.52
N GLU A 44 21.59 1.16 -29.88
CA GLU A 44 20.48 0.67 -30.73
C GLU A 44 19.16 0.70 -29.95
N ALA A 45 19.15 0.29 -28.67
CA ALA A 45 17.97 0.38 -27.81
C ALA A 45 17.47 1.83 -27.70
N GLN A 46 18.37 2.79 -27.48
CA GLN A 46 18.03 4.21 -27.41
C GLN A 46 17.49 4.76 -28.73
N ARG A 47 18.05 4.32 -29.86
CA ARG A 47 17.57 4.67 -31.21
C ARG A 47 16.13 4.16 -31.43
N ARG A 48 15.86 2.90 -31.07
CA ARG A 48 14.52 2.31 -31.19
C ARG A 48 13.52 3.00 -30.30
N LEU A 49 13.88 3.29 -29.04
CA LEU A 49 13.03 4.03 -28.10
C LEU A 49 12.64 5.42 -28.65
N ALA A 50 13.55 6.11 -29.33
CA ALA A 50 13.25 7.40 -29.94
C ALA A 50 12.29 7.31 -31.14
N VAL A 51 12.26 6.17 -31.84
CA VAL A 51 11.41 5.93 -33.03
C VAL A 51 10.05 5.34 -32.62
N ASP A 52 10.06 4.30 -31.79
CA ASP A 52 8.87 3.51 -31.45
C ASP A 52 8.10 4.10 -30.28
N GLY A 53 8.76 4.95 -29.47
CA GLY A 53 8.20 5.54 -28.26
C GLY A 53 8.32 4.61 -27.05
N PRO A 54 7.90 5.08 -25.85
CA PRO A 54 8.02 4.32 -24.61
C PRO A 54 7.04 3.14 -24.57
N ASN A 55 7.44 2.07 -23.90
CA ASN A 55 6.59 0.91 -23.59
C ASN A 55 5.58 1.28 -22.48
N ALA A 56 4.63 2.14 -22.81
CA ALA A 56 3.57 2.60 -21.92
C ALA A 56 2.28 2.75 -22.72
N LEU A 57 1.18 2.26 -22.17
CA LEU A 57 -0.15 2.50 -22.76
C LEU A 57 -0.45 4.00 -22.74
N THR A 58 -0.84 4.55 -23.87
CA THR A 58 -1.12 5.98 -24.02
C THR A 58 -2.32 6.38 -23.15
N GLU A 59 -2.08 6.83 -21.93
CA GLU A 59 -3.10 7.53 -21.17
C GLU A 59 -3.45 8.82 -21.91
N LYS A 60 -4.70 8.97 -22.38
CA LYS A 60 -5.17 10.25 -22.95
C LYS A 60 -5.07 11.31 -21.87
N LYS A 61 -3.93 12.00 -21.79
CA LYS A 61 -3.78 13.18 -20.94
C LYS A 61 -4.88 14.16 -21.33
N THR A 62 -5.84 14.35 -20.43
CA THR A 62 -6.89 15.36 -20.65
C THR A 62 -6.21 16.72 -20.79
N SER A 63 -6.46 17.39 -21.91
CA SER A 63 -5.95 18.74 -22.17
C SER A 63 -6.29 19.67 -20.99
N ASN A 64 -5.38 20.59 -20.67
CA ASN A 64 -5.61 21.59 -19.63
C ASN A 64 -6.90 22.40 -19.88
N LEU A 65 -7.23 22.68 -21.14
CA LEU A 65 -8.48 23.31 -21.51
C LEU A 65 -9.69 22.43 -21.20
N THR A 66 -9.60 21.13 -21.47
CA THR A 66 -10.68 20.18 -21.14
C THR A 66 -10.89 20.07 -19.64
N ARG A 67 -9.81 20.05 -18.84
CA ARG A 67 -9.87 20.07 -17.38
C ARG A 67 -10.55 21.34 -16.86
N PHE A 68 -10.19 22.49 -17.42
CA PHE A 68 -10.83 23.76 -17.07
C PHE A 68 -12.32 23.78 -17.44
N LEU A 69 -12.68 23.37 -18.65
CA LEU A 69 -14.08 23.34 -19.10
C LEU A 69 -14.92 22.34 -18.31
N LYS A 70 -14.31 21.26 -17.83
CA LYS A 70 -14.99 20.29 -16.93
C LYS A 70 -15.45 20.92 -15.62
N GLN A 71 -14.78 21.99 -15.14
CA GLN A 71 -15.18 22.66 -13.90
C GLN A 71 -16.57 23.29 -14.04
N PHE A 72 -16.99 23.67 -15.26
CA PHE A 72 -18.30 24.22 -15.50
C PHE A 72 -19.43 23.16 -15.44
N ASN A 73 -19.10 21.89 -15.47
CA ASN A 73 -20.07 20.78 -15.36
C ASN A 73 -20.39 20.44 -13.89
N ASN A 74 -20.95 21.41 -13.17
CA ASN A 74 -21.33 21.30 -11.78
C ASN A 74 -22.71 21.92 -11.57
N SER A 75 -23.60 21.27 -10.79
CA SER A 75 -24.97 21.76 -10.51
C SER A 75 -24.97 23.17 -9.90
N ILE A 76 -24.00 23.51 -9.06
CA ILE A 76 -23.86 24.83 -8.45
C ILE A 76 -23.55 25.89 -9.51
N ILE A 77 -22.63 25.61 -10.39
CA ILE A 77 -22.26 26.55 -11.47
C ILE A 77 -23.43 26.77 -12.44
N TYR A 78 -24.21 25.73 -12.74
CA TYR A 78 -25.42 25.90 -13.55
C TYR A 78 -26.42 26.84 -12.90
N ILE A 79 -26.62 26.73 -11.56
CA ILE A 79 -27.50 27.65 -10.83
C ILE A 79 -26.99 29.09 -10.92
N LEU A 80 -25.66 29.30 -10.73
CA LEU A 80 -25.04 30.62 -10.83
C LEU A 80 -25.14 31.21 -12.25
N ILE A 81 -24.98 30.39 -13.28
CA ILE A 81 -25.19 30.85 -14.67
C ILE A 81 -26.64 31.29 -14.91
N VAL A 82 -27.60 30.50 -14.42
CA VAL A 82 -29.03 30.89 -14.51
C VAL A 82 -29.29 32.16 -13.72
N ALA A 83 -28.69 32.32 -12.54
CA ALA A 83 -28.75 33.54 -11.73
C ALA A 83 -28.19 34.76 -12.48
N ALA A 84 -27.00 34.61 -13.10
CA ALA A 84 -26.36 35.68 -13.88
C ALA A 84 -27.24 36.11 -15.08
N ILE A 85 -27.85 35.15 -15.78
CA ILE A 85 -28.75 35.45 -16.88
C ILE A 85 -30.04 36.15 -16.36
N ALA A 86 -30.60 35.69 -15.25
CA ALA A 86 -31.79 36.30 -14.67
C ALA A 86 -31.53 37.75 -14.21
N THR A 87 -30.43 38.02 -13.49
CA THR A 87 -30.06 39.38 -13.09
C THR A 87 -29.76 40.28 -14.30
N PHE A 88 -29.16 39.75 -15.37
CA PHE A 88 -28.96 40.48 -16.62
C PHE A 88 -30.30 40.88 -17.27
N MET A 89 -31.24 39.96 -17.31
CA MET A 89 -32.60 40.23 -17.84
C MET A 89 -33.36 41.28 -17.02
N LEU A 90 -33.12 41.31 -15.69
CA LEU A 90 -33.69 42.32 -14.78
C LEU A 90 -32.96 43.67 -14.87
N ARG A 91 -31.96 43.82 -15.71
CA ARG A 91 -31.12 45.02 -15.90
C ARG A 91 -30.17 45.35 -14.73
N GLU A 92 -29.99 44.38 -13.83
CA GLU A 92 -28.99 44.47 -12.72
C GLU A 92 -27.63 44.04 -13.26
N TYR A 93 -27.03 44.87 -14.12
CA TYR A 93 -25.78 44.50 -14.84
C TYR A 93 -24.58 44.31 -13.89
N SER A 94 -24.52 45.13 -12.82
CA SER A 94 -23.46 44.98 -11.83
C SER A 94 -23.45 43.62 -11.17
N ASP A 95 -24.59 43.15 -10.73
CA ASP A 95 -24.74 41.85 -10.08
C ASP A 95 -24.47 40.71 -11.06
N SER A 96 -24.99 40.82 -12.31
CA SER A 96 -24.74 39.83 -13.34
C SER A 96 -23.23 39.69 -13.66
N ILE A 97 -22.49 40.80 -13.77
CA ILE A 97 -21.04 40.76 -13.99
C ILE A 97 -20.30 40.13 -12.83
N VAL A 98 -20.65 40.47 -11.60
CA VAL A 98 -20.01 39.90 -10.38
C VAL A 98 -20.29 38.42 -10.27
N ILE A 99 -21.55 37.95 -10.48
CA ILE A 99 -21.90 36.53 -10.51
C ILE A 99 -21.09 35.80 -11.59
N GLY A 100 -21.02 36.36 -12.80
CA GLY A 100 -20.23 35.81 -13.89
C GLY A 100 -18.71 35.71 -13.56
N MET A 101 -18.19 36.74 -12.88
CA MET A 101 -16.80 36.77 -12.42
C MET A 101 -16.54 35.68 -11.36
N VAL A 102 -17.45 35.50 -10.42
CA VAL A 102 -17.36 34.44 -9.39
C VAL A 102 -17.42 33.06 -10.04
N VAL A 103 -18.24 32.82 -11.04
CA VAL A 103 -18.27 31.56 -11.81
C VAL A 103 -16.90 31.25 -12.42
N ILE A 104 -16.25 32.25 -13.03
CA ILE A 104 -14.92 32.11 -13.64
C ILE A 104 -13.87 31.86 -12.56
N ILE A 105 -13.89 32.61 -11.45
CA ILE A 105 -12.95 32.45 -10.34
C ILE A 105 -13.10 31.06 -9.70
N ASN A 106 -14.32 30.59 -9.46
CA ASN A 106 -14.57 29.25 -8.93
C ASN A 106 -14.07 28.16 -9.89
N ALA A 107 -14.27 28.33 -11.19
CA ALA A 107 -13.74 27.41 -12.20
C ALA A 107 -12.20 27.39 -12.21
N LEU A 108 -11.56 28.55 -12.07
CA LEU A 108 -10.09 28.65 -11.95
C LEU A 108 -9.59 27.98 -10.67
N ILE A 109 -10.22 28.25 -9.53
CA ILE A 109 -9.86 27.61 -8.25
C ILE A 109 -9.98 26.09 -8.37
N GLY A 110 -11.11 25.58 -8.87
CA GLY A 110 -11.34 24.16 -9.10
C GLY A 110 -10.28 23.54 -10.03
N TYR A 111 -9.94 24.25 -11.11
CA TYR A 111 -8.86 23.82 -12.02
C TYR A 111 -7.50 23.71 -11.31
N PHE A 112 -7.06 24.74 -10.58
CA PHE A 112 -5.79 24.70 -9.87
C PHE A 112 -5.75 23.63 -8.79
N GLN A 113 -6.86 23.39 -8.10
CA GLN A 113 -6.97 22.34 -7.10
C GLN A 113 -6.90 20.95 -7.73
N GLU A 114 -7.59 20.71 -8.87
CA GLU A 114 -7.51 19.45 -9.62
C GLU A 114 -6.10 19.20 -10.14
N VAL A 115 -5.42 20.23 -10.67
CA VAL A 115 -4.03 20.12 -11.13
C VAL A 115 -3.09 19.76 -9.97
N LYS A 116 -3.22 20.39 -8.80
CA LYS A 116 -2.41 20.04 -7.63
C LYS A 116 -2.68 18.63 -7.11
N ALA A 117 -3.92 18.21 -7.08
CA ALA A 117 -4.30 16.86 -6.67
C ALA A 117 -3.76 15.80 -7.66
N SER A 118 -3.92 16.03 -8.96
CA SER A 118 -3.39 15.16 -10.02
C SER A 118 -1.86 15.07 -9.97
N SER A 119 -1.18 16.21 -9.82
CA SER A 119 0.29 16.25 -9.73
C SER A 119 0.85 15.48 -8.53
N ALA A 120 0.14 15.43 -7.41
CA ALA A 120 0.54 14.61 -6.26
C ALA A 120 0.47 13.11 -6.59
N VAL A 121 -0.58 12.68 -7.30
CA VAL A 121 -0.75 11.29 -7.74
C VAL A 121 0.27 10.93 -8.82
N ASP A 122 0.54 11.83 -9.78
CA ASP A 122 1.52 11.60 -10.85
C ASP A 122 2.96 11.42 -10.30
N LYS A 123 3.33 12.19 -9.27
CA LYS A 123 4.62 11.99 -8.57
C LYS A 123 4.72 10.62 -7.90
N ILE A 124 3.62 10.10 -7.37
CA ILE A 124 3.58 8.78 -6.77
C ILE A 124 3.74 7.70 -7.83
N LYS A 125 3.09 7.84 -9.00
CA LYS A 125 3.27 6.93 -10.13
C LYS A 125 4.74 6.87 -10.57
N GLN A 126 5.45 8.00 -10.57
CA GLN A 126 6.88 8.04 -10.90
C GLN A 126 7.77 7.31 -9.87
N LEU A 127 7.39 7.29 -8.59
CA LEU A 127 8.09 6.55 -7.54
C LEU A 127 7.84 5.03 -7.60
N LEU A 128 6.87 4.60 -8.38
CA LEU A 128 6.43 3.22 -8.56
C LEU A 128 6.76 2.70 -9.97
N GLN A 129 7.76 3.27 -10.65
CA GLN A 129 8.20 2.76 -11.94
C GLN A 129 8.64 1.31 -11.77
N VAL A 130 8.05 0.43 -12.58
CA VAL A 130 8.44 -0.97 -12.68
C VAL A 130 9.77 -0.99 -13.42
N GLU A 131 10.77 -1.64 -12.86
CA GLU A 131 12.05 -1.89 -13.51
C GLU A 131 12.00 -3.26 -14.20
N ALA A 132 12.76 -3.42 -15.26
CA ALA A 132 12.95 -4.66 -15.97
C ALA A 132 14.43 -4.96 -16.08
N THR A 133 14.83 -6.18 -15.73
CA THR A 133 16.20 -6.63 -15.90
C THR A 133 16.42 -7.05 -17.36
N VAL A 134 17.30 -6.34 -18.06
CA VAL A 134 17.63 -6.61 -19.46
C VAL A 134 19.08 -7.02 -19.65
N VAL A 135 19.35 -7.75 -20.73
CA VAL A 135 20.71 -7.99 -21.19
C VAL A 135 20.97 -7.08 -22.40
N ARG A 136 21.88 -6.12 -22.23
CA ARG A 136 22.36 -5.22 -23.29
C ARG A 136 23.87 -5.22 -23.29
N ASP A 137 24.49 -5.22 -24.49
CA ASP A 137 25.94 -5.34 -24.64
C ASP A 137 26.58 -6.52 -23.85
N GLY A 138 25.83 -7.61 -23.67
CA GLY A 138 26.26 -8.80 -22.93
C GLY A 138 26.25 -8.63 -21.39
N GLN A 139 25.71 -7.53 -20.87
CA GLN A 139 25.63 -7.29 -19.44
C GLN A 139 24.19 -7.19 -18.96
N ARG A 140 23.88 -7.75 -17.79
CA ARG A 140 22.60 -7.57 -17.13
C ARG A 140 22.55 -6.18 -16.48
N LEU A 141 21.47 -5.45 -16.72
CA LEU A 141 21.22 -4.14 -16.13
C LEU A 141 19.71 -3.92 -15.93
N ASP A 142 19.35 -3.17 -14.91
CA ASP A 142 17.98 -2.79 -14.66
C ASP A 142 17.67 -1.48 -15.39
N VAL A 143 16.55 -1.49 -16.11
CA VAL A 143 16.05 -0.33 -16.84
C VAL A 143 14.58 -0.11 -16.49
N PRO A 144 14.08 1.14 -16.53
CA PRO A 144 12.65 1.38 -16.45
C PRO A 144 11.91 0.55 -17.52
N ALA A 145 10.85 -0.16 -17.14
CA ALA A 145 10.07 -0.97 -18.09
C ALA A 145 9.52 -0.14 -19.26
N GLU A 146 9.35 1.18 -19.06
CA GLU A 146 8.97 2.13 -20.12
C GLU A 146 10.04 2.30 -21.21
N ASP A 147 11.30 1.98 -20.92
CA ASP A 147 12.45 2.11 -21.85
C ASP A 147 12.72 0.83 -22.63
N LEU A 148 11.86 -0.19 -22.50
CA LEU A 148 11.94 -1.43 -23.28
C LEU A 148 11.53 -1.21 -24.73
N VAL A 149 12.28 -1.84 -25.63
CA VAL A 149 12.02 -1.80 -27.08
C VAL A 149 11.98 -3.20 -27.68
N ALA A 150 11.29 -3.36 -28.80
CA ALA A 150 11.29 -4.64 -29.53
C ALA A 150 12.72 -5.07 -29.86
N GLY A 151 13.08 -6.31 -29.49
CA GLY A 151 14.41 -6.87 -29.63
C GLY A 151 15.25 -6.84 -28.35
N ASP A 152 14.83 -6.16 -27.27
CA ASP A 152 15.48 -6.29 -25.97
C ASP A 152 15.39 -7.72 -25.44
N LEU A 153 16.42 -8.16 -24.75
CA LEU A 153 16.48 -9.45 -24.10
C LEU A 153 16.22 -9.26 -22.60
N VAL A 154 15.05 -9.72 -22.14
CA VAL A 154 14.56 -9.53 -20.76
C VAL A 154 14.77 -10.80 -19.96
N PHE A 155 15.35 -10.67 -18.78
CA PHE A 155 15.44 -11.71 -17.77
C PHE A 155 14.23 -11.64 -16.84
N LEU A 156 13.62 -12.79 -16.57
CA LEU A 156 12.46 -12.93 -15.69
C LEU A 156 12.80 -13.89 -14.55
N GLU A 157 12.33 -13.55 -13.33
CA GLU A 157 12.39 -14.45 -12.17
C GLU A 157 11.07 -14.47 -11.40
N ALA A 158 10.94 -15.44 -10.50
CA ALA A 158 9.72 -15.58 -9.72
C ALA A 158 9.42 -14.31 -8.90
N GLY A 159 8.22 -13.75 -9.07
CA GLY A 159 7.78 -12.50 -8.45
C GLY A 159 7.73 -11.30 -9.38
N ASP A 160 8.30 -11.41 -10.58
CA ASP A 160 8.27 -10.34 -11.58
C ASP A 160 6.93 -10.27 -12.30
N HIS A 161 6.60 -9.08 -12.78
CA HIS A 161 5.66 -8.90 -13.87
C HIS A 161 6.38 -8.94 -15.22
N VAL A 162 5.77 -9.63 -16.17
CA VAL A 162 6.23 -9.60 -17.55
C VAL A 162 6.02 -8.18 -18.10
N PRO A 163 7.10 -7.45 -18.44
CA PRO A 163 7.02 -6.01 -18.72
C PRO A 163 6.54 -5.67 -20.15
N ALA A 164 6.60 -6.63 -21.05
CA ALA A 164 6.22 -6.53 -22.47
C ALA A 164 5.87 -7.92 -23.00
N ASP A 165 5.35 -8.05 -24.21
CA ASP A 165 5.17 -9.39 -24.79
C ASP A 165 6.52 -9.95 -25.23
N LEU A 166 6.84 -11.14 -24.72
CA LEU A 166 8.14 -11.79 -24.93
C LEU A 166 8.00 -13.11 -25.67
N ARG A 167 8.98 -13.42 -26.52
CA ARG A 167 9.25 -14.75 -27.05
C ARG A 167 10.33 -15.40 -26.19
N ILE A 168 9.99 -16.47 -25.47
CA ILE A 168 10.91 -17.18 -24.56
C ILE A 168 12.06 -17.80 -25.34
N VAL A 169 13.29 -17.51 -24.93
CA VAL A 169 14.55 -18.00 -25.48
C VAL A 169 15.13 -19.11 -24.63
N ASP A 170 15.06 -18.94 -23.32
CA ASP A 170 15.51 -19.90 -22.32
C ASP A 170 14.56 -19.91 -21.13
N ALA A 171 14.39 -21.07 -20.49
CA ALA A 171 13.48 -21.22 -19.37
C ALA A 171 13.95 -22.34 -18.43
N ASP A 172 14.17 -22.00 -17.18
CA ASP A 172 14.44 -22.93 -16.10
C ASP A 172 13.23 -22.96 -15.14
N ASN A 173 12.38 -23.99 -15.32
CA ASN A 173 11.13 -24.17 -14.57
C ASN A 173 10.24 -22.92 -14.51
N LEU A 174 10.31 -22.07 -15.53
CA LEU A 174 9.58 -20.81 -15.64
C LEU A 174 8.08 -21.06 -15.74
N LYS A 175 7.31 -20.60 -14.76
CA LYS A 175 5.84 -20.67 -14.76
C LYS A 175 5.25 -19.27 -14.67
N ILE A 176 4.28 -19.00 -15.53
CA ILE A 176 3.62 -17.68 -15.62
C ILE A 176 2.11 -17.83 -15.45
N GLN A 177 1.53 -17.02 -14.58
CA GLN A 177 0.09 -16.95 -14.39
C GLN A 177 -0.51 -15.97 -15.40
N GLU A 178 -1.32 -16.46 -16.31
CA GLU A 178 -1.89 -15.71 -17.43
C GLU A 178 -3.40 -15.46 -17.28
N ALA A 179 -3.94 -15.60 -16.08
CA ALA A 179 -5.37 -15.48 -15.78
C ALA A 179 -6.01 -14.15 -16.27
N ALA A 180 -5.24 -13.07 -16.28
CA ALA A 180 -5.70 -11.76 -16.77
C ALA A 180 -6.04 -11.75 -18.27
N LEU A 181 -5.42 -12.64 -19.06
CA LEU A 181 -5.60 -12.74 -20.50
C LEU A 181 -6.42 -13.95 -20.91
N THR A 182 -6.22 -15.09 -20.26
CA THR A 182 -6.83 -16.38 -20.64
C THR A 182 -8.06 -16.71 -19.82
N GLY A 183 -8.20 -16.12 -18.63
CA GLY A 183 -9.23 -16.43 -17.66
C GLY A 183 -8.96 -17.70 -16.84
N GLU A 184 -7.87 -18.42 -17.11
CA GLU A 184 -7.48 -19.64 -16.40
C GLU A 184 -6.53 -19.31 -15.23
N ALA A 185 -6.80 -19.86 -14.05
CA ALA A 185 -6.08 -19.54 -12.83
C ALA A 185 -4.75 -20.29 -12.69
N ASP A 186 -4.55 -21.37 -13.43
CA ASP A 186 -3.35 -22.21 -13.35
C ASP A 186 -2.16 -21.55 -14.07
N SER A 187 -0.98 -21.69 -13.48
CA SER A 187 0.26 -21.15 -14.07
C SER A 187 0.75 -22.04 -15.20
N VAL A 188 1.11 -21.45 -16.33
CA VAL A 188 1.57 -22.13 -17.55
C VAL A 188 3.09 -22.28 -17.50
N LEU A 189 3.58 -23.52 -17.65
CA LEU A 189 5.01 -23.80 -17.78
C LEU A 189 5.48 -23.33 -19.17
N LYS A 190 6.53 -22.52 -19.21
CA LYS A 190 7.08 -21.95 -20.44
C LYS A 190 8.25 -22.76 -20.97
N THR A 191 8.35 -22.83 -22.31
CA THR A 191 9.39 -23.56 -23.03
C THR A 191 9.83 -22.77 -24.25
N PRO A 192 11.10 -22.87 -24.70
CA PRO A 192 11.57 -22.15 -25.87
C PRO A 192 11.14 -22.76 -27.23
N THR A 193 10.44 -23.89 -27.25
CA THR A 193 10.13 -24.65 -28.48
C THR A 193 9.13 -23.90 -29.36
N ALA A 194 9.39 -23.83 -30.67
CA ALA A 194 8.48 -23.26 -31.65
C ALA A 194 7.16 -24.04 -31.72
N LEU A 195 6.02 -23.32 -31.79
CA LEU A 195 4.70 -23.92 -31.81
C LEU A 195 4.13 -24.04 -33.22
N LYS A 196 3.11 -24.88 -33.37
CA LYS A 196 2.41 -25.12 -34.65
C LYS A 196 1.54 -23.93 -35.05
N GLU A 197 1.12 -23.90 -36.30
CA GLU A 197 0.13 -22.93 -36.80
C GLU A 197 -1.18 -23.03 -36.01
N GLU A 198 -1.78 -21.84 -35.72
CA GLU A 198 -3.07 -21.71 -35.04
C GLU A 198 -3.11 -22.18 -33.57
N THR A 199 -2.06 -21.84 -32.78
CA THR A 199 -2.10 -22.07 -31.34
C THR A 199 -2.86 -20.94 -30.65
N PRO A 200 -3.96 -21.25 -29.89
CA PRO A 200 -4.68 -20.26 -29.10
C PRO A 200 -3.78 -19.55 -28.08
N LEU A 201 -4.18 -18.35 -27.64
CA LEU A 201 -3.35 -17.51 -26.76
C LEU A 201 -2.92 -18.24 -25.48
N GLY A 202 -3.85 -18.90 -24.79
CA GLY A 202 -3.58 -19.63 -23.56
C GLY A 202 -2.67 -20.84 -23.71
N ASP A 203 -2.52 -21.38 -24.94
CA ASP A 203 -1.69 -22.54 -25.21
C ASP A 203 -0.28 -22.17 -25.73
N ARG A 204 0.04 -20.88 -25.84
CA ARG A 204 1.34 -20.40 -26.32
C ARG A 204 2.40 -20.51 -25.22
N THR A 205 2.89 -21.72 -24.99
CA THR A 205 3.89 -22.02 -23.96
C THR A 205 5.24 -21.36 -24.20
N ASN A 206 5.53 -20.84 -25.40
CA ASN A 206 6.79 -20.18 -25.74
C ASN A 206 6.70 -18.64 -25.77
N SER A 207 5.60 -18.09 -25.30
CA SER A 207 5.36 -16.65 -25.21
C SER A 207 5.03 -16.27 -23.78
N ALA A 208 5.46 -15.10 -23.34
CA ALA A 208 5.05 -14.48 -22.08
C ALA A 208 4.41 -13.13 -22.41
N PHE A 209 3.31 -12.81 -21.77
CA PHE A 209 2.47 -11.66 -22.12
C PHE A 209 2.59 -10.56 -21.09
N ALA A 210 2.60 -9.31 -21.53
CA ALA A 210 2.66 -8.13 -20.69
C ALA A 210 1.61 -8.16 -19.57
N SER A 211 1.99 -7.70 -18.37
CA SER A 211 1.14 -7.64 -17.17
C SER A 211 0.70 -9.01 -16.62
N THR A 212 1.32 -10.10 -17.04
CA THR A 212 1.19 -11.42 -16.40
C THR A 212 2.27 -11.60 -15.33
N ALA A 213 2.09 -12.55 -14.42
CA ALA A 213 2.96 -12.70 -13.26
C ALA A 213 3.80 -13.99 -13.33
N VAL A 214 5.10 -13.87 -13.11
CA VAL A 214 6.00 -15.02 -12.96
C VAL A 214 5.79 -15.62 -11.58
N THR A 215 5.34 -16.87 -11.52
CA THR A 215 5.03 -17.55 -10.25
C THR A 215 6.13 -18.50 -9.79
N ASN A 216 6.99 -18.98 -10.70
CA ASN A 216 8.09 -19.88 -10.36
C ASN A 216 9.17 -19.87 -11.45
N GLY A 217 10.41 -20.20 -11.06
CA GLY A 217 11.54 -20.36 -11.94
C GLY A 217 12.09 -19.05 -12.50
N SER A 218 12.92 -19.16 -13.51
CA SER A 218 13.53 -18.04 -14.22
C SER A 218 13.64 -18.31 -15.73
N GLY A 219 13.88 -17.27 -16.52
CA GLY A 219 14.06 -17.41 -17.94
C GLY A 219 14.44 -16.14 -18.67
N LEU A 220 14.77 -16.28 -19.95
CA LEU A 220 15.09 -15.19 -20.86
C LEU A 220 14.07 -15.12 -22.00
N GLY A 221 13.66 -13.92 -22.39
CA GLY A 221 12.76 -13.68 -23.49
C GLY A 221 13.13 -12.45 -24.31
N ILE A 222 12.95 -12.52 -25.63
CA ILE A 222 13.11 -11.36 -26.53
C ILE A 222 11.78 -10.61 -26.60
N VAL A 223 11.82 -9.29 -26.39
CA VAL A 223 10.66 -8.40 -26.54
C VAL A 223 10.18 -8.41 -27.99
N VAL A 224 8.95 -8.83 -28.21
CA VAL A 224 8.32 -8.91 -29.52
C VAL A 224 7.25 -7.85 -29.76
N ALA A 225 6.64 -7.32 -28.70
CA ALA A 225 5.68 -6.23 -28.76
C ALA A 225 5.72 -5.39 -27.48
N THR A 226 5.49 -4.08 -27.62
CA THR A 226 5.49 -3.10 -26.54
C THR A 226 4.21 -2.27 -26.57
N ALA A 227 3.83 -1.69 -25.46
CA ALA A 227 2.73 -0.74 -25.32
C ALA A 227 1.40 -1.23 -25.95
N GLU A 228 0.85 -0.45 -26.86
CA GLU A 228 -0.43 -0.74 -27.52
C GLU A 228 -0.37 -1.96 -28.46
N GLN A 229 0.84 -2.42 -28.81
CA GLN A 229 1.03 -3.59 -29.67
C GLN A 229 0.99 -4.90 -28.90
N THR A 230 1.10 -4.89 -27.58
CA THR A 230 0.97 -6.08 -26.73
C THR A 230 -0.45 -6.64 -26.80
N GLU A 231 -0.63 -7.92 -26.48
CA GLU A 231 -1.97 -8.54 -26.43
C GLU A 231 -2.90 -7.80 -25.48
N ILE A 232 -2.41 -7.40 -24.30
CA ILE A 232 -3.19 -6.60 -23.36
C ILE A 232 -3.44 -5.17 -23.84
N GLY A 233 -2.49 -4.59 -24.57
CA GLY A 233 -2.64 -3.28 -25.19
C GLY A 233 -3.75 -3.25 -26.23
N GLN A 234 -3.87 -4.29 -27.05
CA GLN A 234 -4.93 -4.44 -28.05
C GLN A 234 -6.31 -4.60 -27.38
N ILE A 235 -6.40 -5.35 -26.28
CA ILE A 235 -7.63 -5.50 -25.49
C ILE A 235 -7.99 -4.16 -24.85
N SER A 236 -7.03 -3.45 -24.22
CA SER A 236 -7.24 -2.18 -23.55
C SER A 236 -7.73 -1.07 -24.49
N SER A 237 -7.25 -1.05 -25.71
CA SER A 237 -7.71 -0.10 -26.74
C SER A 237 -9.18 -0.27 -27.10
N SER A 238 -9.70 -1.50 -26.96
CA SER A 238 -11.10 -1.88 -27.22
C SER A 238 -12.03 -1.61 -26.03
N VAL A 239 -11.50 -1.52 -24.81
CA VAL A 239 -12.26 -1.26 -23.57
C VAL A 239 -12.22 0.24 -23.24
N LYS A 240 -13.22 0.99 -23.68
CA LYS A 240 -13.38 2.42 -23.35
C LYS A 240 -13.49 2.60 -21.84
N THR A 241 -12.47 3.28 -21.27
CA THR A 241 -12.48 4.04 -20.00
C THR A 241 -13.22 3.39 -18.83
N VAL A 242 -12.45 2.71 -17.98
CA VAL A 242 -12.87 2.47 -16.60
C VAL A 242 -12.97 3.83 -15.89
N LYS A 243 -14.20 4.26 -15.56
CA LYS A 243 -14.42 5.45 -14.73
C LYS A 243 -13.69 5.28 -13.42
N SER A 244 -12.86 6.26 -13.04
CA SER A 244 -12.24 6.30 -11.71
C SER A 244 -13.31 6.08 -10.63
N LYS A 245 -13.12 5.09 -9.78
CA LYS A 245 -14.07 4.80 -8.69
C LYS A 245 -14.07 6.00 -7.74
N THR A 246 -15.21 6.65 -7.58
CA THR A 246 -15.41 7.67 -6.54
C THR A 246 -15.41 7.01 -5.17
N THR A 247 -14.74 7.63 -4.19
CA THR A 247 -14.68 7.11 -2.82
C THR A 247 -16.08 7.02 -2.18
N PRO A 248 -16.33 6.12 -1.22
CA PRO A 248 -17.56 6.10 -0.44
C PRO A 248 -17.88 7.47 0.17
N LEU A 249 -16.88 8.12 0.79
CA LEU A 249 -17.01 9.47 1.35
C LEU A 249 -17.38 10.51 0.28
N MET A 250 -16.70 10.49 -0.87
CA MET A 250 -17.01 11.41 -1.96
C MET A 250 -18.43 11.18 -2.52
N ARG A 251 -18.89 9.93 -2.54
CA ARG A 251 -20.28 9.62 -2.90
C ARG A 251 -21.27 10.17 -1.87
N GLU A 252 -20.99 10.00 -0.57
CA GLU A 252 -21.81 10.57 0.51
C GLU A 252 -21.83 12.10 0.47
N ILE A 253 -20.67 12.73 0.28
CA ILE A 253 -20.56 14.21 0.17
C ILE A 253 -21.29 14.74 -1.07
N ASN A 254 -21.11 14.09 -2.22
CA ASN A 254 -21.81 14.48 -3.44
C ASN A 254 -23.33 14.25 -3.33
N GLY A 255 -23.74 13.16 -2.67
CA GLY A 255 -25.12 12.89 -2.32
C GLY A 255 -25.72 13.99 -1.41
N LEU A 256 -25.00 14.31 -0.33
CA LEU A 256 -25.38 15.39 0.59
C LEU A 256 -25.51 16.73 -0.16
N GLY A 257 -24.54 17.07 -1.00
CA GLY A 257 -24.58 18.27 -1.84
C GLY A 257 -25.82 18.34 -2.74
N LYS A 258 -26.19 17.23 -3.39
CA LYS A 258 -27.41 17.15 -4.22
C LYS A 258 -28.69 17.33 -3.41
N TYR A 259 -28.82 16.63 -2.28
CA TYR A 259 -30.01 16.75 -1.42
C TYR A 259 -30.18 18.17 -0.85
N ILE A 260 -29.07 18.80 -0.44
CA ILE A 260 -29.08 20.20 0.02
C ILE A 260 -29.51 21.13 -1.11
N SER A 261 -28.92 20.98 -2.30
CA SER A 261 -29.28 21.81 -3.46
C SER A 261 -30.78 21.70 -3.83
N TYR A 262 -31.31 20.48 -3.86
CA TYR A 262 -32.75 20.30 -4.10
C TYR A 262 -33.60 20.89 -2.99
N GLY A 263 -33.24 20.73 -1.73
CA GLY A 263 -33.90 21.33 -0.58
C GLY A 263 -33.95 22.85 -0.67
N ILE A 264 -32.83 23.49 -1.01
CA ILE A 264 -32.72 24.95 -1.18
C ILE A 264 -33.64 25.43 -2.30
N VAL A 265 -33.65 24.77 -3.46
CA VAL A 265 -34.52 25.15 -4.59
C VAL A 265 -36.01 25.02 -4.24
N ILE A 266 -36.37 23.95 -3.53
CA ILE A 266 -37.78 23.76 -3.07
C ILE A 266 -38.18 24.87 -2.10
N VAL A 267 -37.33 25.18 -1.11
CA VAL A 267 -37.60 26.27 -0.15
C VAL A 267 -37.69 27.61 -0.88
N ALA A 268 -36.77 27.88 -1.79
CA ALA A 268 -36.81 29.08 -2.62
C ALA A 268 -38.15 29.21 -3.44
N MET A 269 -38.62 28.13 -4.01
CA MET A 269 -39.85 28.08 -4.74
C MET A 269 -41.06 28.39 -3.83
N LEU A 270 -41.15 27.78 -2.65
CA LEU A 270 -42.20 28.00 -1.68
C LEU A 270 -42.20 29.46 -1.18
N VAL A 271 -41.04 30.02 -0.91
CA VAL A 271 -40.86 31.40 -0.45
C VAL A 271 -41.19 32.37 -1.59
N GLY A 272 -40.83 32.04 -2.81
CA GLY A 272 -41.20 32.80 -4.02
C GLY A 272 -42.72 32.87 -4.22
N ILE A 273 -43.43 31.75 -4.06
CA ILE A 273 -44.91 31.72 -4.11
C ILE A 273 -45.47 32.58 -2.99
N TYR A 274 -44.98 32.46 -1.76
CA TYR A 274 -45.42 33.29 -0.64
C TYR A 274 -45.20 34.76 -0.89
N GLY A 275 -43.98 35.20 -1.29
CA GLY A 275 -43.65 36.59 -1.61
C GLY A 275 -44.48 37.16 -2.74
N TYR A 276 -44.81 36.35 -3.77
CA TYR A 276 -45.69 36.76 -4.87
C TYR A 276 -47.16 36.95 -4.41
N LEU A 277 -47.67 36.08 -3.58
CA LEU A 277 -49.03 36.17 -3.06
C LEU A 277 -49.21 37.35 -2.11
N THR A 278 -48.20 37.66 -1.28
CA THR A 278 -48.27 38.79 -0.33
C THR A 278 -48.10 40.15 -1.01
N LYS A 279 -47.58 40.21 -2.23
CA LYS A 279 -47.38 41.44 -3.07
C LYS A 279 -46.56 42.53 -2.40
N ILE A 280 -45.76 42.24 -1.43
CA ILE A 280 -44.96 43.23 -0.69
C ILE A 280 -43.75 43.66 -1.49
N TYR A 281 -43.17 42.71 -2.24
CA TYR A 281 -42.01 42.99 -3.09
C TYR A 281 -42.49 43.09 -4.55
N SER A 282 -41.86 43.98 -5.31
CA SER A 282 -41.98 43.95 -6.77
C SER A 282 -41.36 42.65 -7.30
N LEU A 283 -41.86 42.16 -8.42
CA LEU A 283 -41.37 40.87 -8.99
C LEU A 283 -39.84 40.85 -9.19
N PRO A 284 -39.20 41.93 -9.70
CA PRO A 284 -37.75 41.96 -9.81
C PRO A 284 -37.04 41.80 -8.45
N VAL A 285 -37.47 42.53 -7.44
CA VAL A 285 -36.88 42.45 -6.07
C VAL A 285 -37.03 41.05 -5.49
N LEU A 286 -38.21 40.42 -5.66
CA LEU A 286 -38.48 39.07 -5.19
C LEU A 286 -37.53 38.04 -5.89
N VAL A 287 -37.37 38.16 -7.20
CA VAL A 287 -36.50 37.28 -7.97
C VAL A 287 -35.04 37.42 -7.53
N ILE A 288 -34.54 38.66 -7.32
CA ILE A 288 -33.21 38.92 -6.81
C ILE A 288 -33.05 38.33 -5.41
N ALA A 289 -34.03 38.48 -4.51
CA ALA A 289 -34.01 37.90 -3.18
C ALA A 289 -33.93 36.37 -3.19
N LEU A 290 -34.68 35.71 -4.10
CA LEU A 290 -34.62 34.25 -4.25
C LEU A 290 -33.28 33.76 -4.78
N ILE A 291 -32.70 34.50 -5.77
CA ILE A 291 -31.37 34.25 -6.29
C ILE A 291 -30.34 34.38 -5.14
N THR A 292 -30.44 35.45 -4.34
CA THR A 292 -29.57 35.72 -3.19
C THR A 292 -29.63 34.57 -2.18
N MET A 293 -30.84 34.10 -1.85
CA MET A 293 -31.06 32.99 -0.93
C MET A 293 -30.45 31.68 -1.45
N ILE A 294 -30.68 31.37 -2.72
CA ILE A 294 -30.12 30.15 -3.34
C ILE A 294 -28.59 30.20 -3.33
N VAL A 295 -28.02 31.28 -3.83
CA VAL A 295 -26.55 31.47 -3.94
C VAL A 295 -25.88 31.45 -2.58
N GLY A 296 -26.44 32.17 -1.59
CA GLY A 296 -25.88 32.19 -0.23
C GLY A 296 -25.95 30.87 0.51
N SER A 297 -26.95 30.05 0.23
CA SER A 297 -27.15 28.77 0.89
C SER A 297 -26.29 27.63 0.32
N LEU A 298 -25.69 27.79 -0.88
CA LEU A 298 -24.92 26.73 -1.54
C LEU A 298 -23.50 26.64 -0.97
N PRO A 299 -23.07 25.44 -0.51
CA PRO A 299 -21.72 25.22 0.00
C PRO A 299 -20.72 25.00 -1.17
N GLU A 300 -20.36 26.07 -1.88
CA GLU A 300 -19.57 26.01 -3.13
C GLU A 300 -18.18 25.39 -2.96
N GLY A 301 -17.53 25.59 -1.81
CA GLY A 301 -16.16 25.10 -1.57
C GLY A 301 -16.02 23.63 -1.19
N LEU A 302 -17.12 22.89 -0.98
CA LEU A 302 -17.10 21.58 -0.34
C LEU A 302 -16.33 20.49 -1.14
N PRO A 303 -16.59 20.25 -2.44
CA PRO A 303 -15.89 19.21 -3.19
C PRO A 303 -14.38 19.51 -3.32
N ALA A 304 -14.07 20.77 -3.55
CA ALA A 304 -12.72 21.25 -3.74
C ALA A 304 -11.85 21.08 -2.47
N SER A 305 -12.38 21.51 -1.32
CA SER A 305 -11.69 21.37 -0.03
C SER A 305 -11.43 19.92 0.32
N THR A 306 -12.39 19.04 0.10
CA THR A 306 -12.26 17.62 0.38
C THR A 306 -11.13 17.01 -0.43
N SER A 307 -11.05 17.31 -1.73
CA SER A 307 -9.97 16.82 -2.59
C SER A 307 -8.60 17.31 -2.14
N VAL A 308 -8.49 18.56 -1.72
CA VAL A 308 -7.23 19.13 -1.22
C VAL A 308 -6.82 18.49 0.11
N VAL A 309 -7.75 18.27 1.05
CA VAL A 309 -7.45 17.59 2.33
C VAL A 309 -6.91 16.18 2.08
N LEU A 310 -7.55 15.41 1.17
CA LEU A 310 -7.11 14.07 0.80
C LEU A 310 -5.72 14.09 0.16
N ALA A 311 -5.47 14.99 -0.79
CA ALA A 311 -4.17 15.12 -1.45
C ALA A 311 -3.04 15.50 -0.46
N MET A 312 -3.33 16.38 0.50
CA MET A 312 -2.39 16.71 1.57
C MET A 312 -2.13 15.53 2.51
N GLY A 313 -3.15 14.71 2.79
CA GLY A 313 -3.01 13.47 3.53
C GLY A 313 -2.05 12.51 2.85
N ILE A 314 -2.22 12.26 1.55
CA ILE A 314 -1.32 11.43 0.75
C ILE A 314 0.13 11.96 0.83
N ASN A 315 0.33 13.25 0.58
CA ASN A 315 1.67 13.86 0.64
C ASN A 315 2.36 13.65 2.01
N LYS A 316 1.59 13.73 3.09
CA LYS A 316 2.12 13.53 4.44
C LYS A 316 2.42 12.05 4.72
N MET A 317 1.56 11.13 4.27
CA MET A 317 1.80 9.68 4.35
C MET A 317 3.04 9.28 3.57
N THR A 318 3.22 9.79 2.35
CA THR A 318 4.42 9.53 1.52
C THR A 318 5.71 9.99 2.20
N LYS A 319 5.71 11.15 2.86
CA LYS A 319 6.85 11.61 3.66
C LYS A 319 7.14 10.73 4.90
N GLN A 320 6.23 9.86 5.26
CA GLN A 320 6.34 8.91 6.36
C GLN A 320 6.47 7.47 5.84
N ASN A 321 7.02 7.28 4.65
CA ASN A 321 7.27 5.99 4.01
C ASN A 321 6.01 5.16 3.68
N ALA A 322 4.83 5.80 3.59
CA ALA A 322 3.59 5.16 3.19
C ALA A 322 3.10 5.78 1.87
N ILE A 323 3.34 5.10 0.76
CA ILE A 323 2.86 5.52 -0.56
C ILE A 323 1.44 5.00 -0.77
N VAL A 324 0.48 5.91 -0.88
CA VAL A 324 -0.93 5.58 -1.13
C VAL A 324 -1.25 5.86 -2.60
N LYS A 325 -1.69 4.84 -3.33
CA LYS A 325 -1.93 4.92 -4.79
C LYS A 325 -3.23 5.63 -5.17
N SER A 326 -4.18 5.73 -4.24
CA SER A 326 -5.50 6.27 -4.54
C SER A 326 -6.08 7.11 -3.40
N LEU A 327 -6.86 8.14 -3.75
CA LEU A 327 -7.57 8.96 -2.76
C LEU A 327 -8.52 8.14 -1.86
N PRO A 328 -9.25 7.10 -2.39
CA PRO A 328 -10.09 6.24 -1.57
C PRO A 328 -9.36 5.54 -0.42
N ALA A 329 -8.15 5.10 -0.67
CA ALA A 329 -7.37 4.35 0.32
C ALA A 329 -7.04 5.19 1.58
N VAL A 330 -6.81 6.52 1.44
CA VAL A 330 -6.59 7.42 2.58
C VAL A 330 -7.79 7.44 3.53
N GLU A 331 -8.99 7.49 2.96
CA GLU A 331 -10.23 7.48 3.73
C GLU A 331 -10.43 6.16 4.45
N THR A 332 -10.24 5.06 3.72
CA THR A 332 -10.47 3.70 4.23
C THR A 332 -9.50 3.37 5.36
N LEU A 333 -8.24 3.83 5.28
CA LEU A 333 -7.23 3.70 6.36
C LEU A 333 -7.76 4.20 7.72
N GLY A 334 -8.45 5.33 7.73
CA GLY A 334 -9.02 5.88 8.96
C GLY A 334 -10.15 5.04 9.58
N SER A 335 -10.71 4.11 8.81
CA SER A 335 -11.87 3.27 9.17
C SER A 335 -11.51 1.80 9.40
N VAL A 336 -10.25 1.40 9.26
CA VAL A 336 -9.79 0.01 9.39
C VAL A 336 -10.14 -0.55 10.77
N ASN A 337 -10.79 -1.73 10.76
CA ASN A 337 -11.16 -2.49 11.97
C ASN A 337 -10.22 -3.67 12.22
N VAL A 338 -9.79 -4.33 11.14
CA VAL A 338 -8.96 -5.53 11.18
C VAL A 338 -7.82 -5.37 10.20
N ILE A 339 -6.63 -5.75 10.62
CA ILE A 339 -5.44 -5.88 9.77
C ILE A 339 -5.03 -7.35 9.78
N ALA A 340 -5.17 -8.01 8.64
CA ALA A 340 -4.62 -9.33 8.40
C ALA A 340 -3.19 -9.15 7.86
N THR A 341 -2.19 -9.57 8.60
CA THR A 341 -0.79 -9.29 8.29
C THR A 341 0.03 -10.55 8.17
N ASP A 342 0.88 -10.63 7.14
CA ASP A 342 1.89 -11.67 7.08
C ASP A 342 2.89 -11.49 8.24
N LYS A 343 3.43 -12.61 8.73
CA LYS A 343 4.42 -12.63 9.81
C LYS A 343 5.78 -12.16 9.34
N THR A 344 6.31 -12.89 8.31
CA THR A 344 7.73 -12.84 7.93
C THR A 344 8.06 -11.54 7.20
N GLY A 345 9.09 -10.83 7.68
CA GLY A 345 9.53 -9.58 7.07
C GLY A 345 8.64 -8.36 7.33
N THR A 346 7.40 -8.58 7.85
CA THR A 346 6.44 -7.51 8.19
C THR A 346 6.39 -7.26 9.70
N LEU A 347 6.04 -8.28 10.48
CA LEU A 347 6.04 -8.20 11.94
C LEU A 347 7.41 -8.53 12.53
N THR A 348 8.20 -9.30 11.81
CA THR A 348 9.53 -9.77 12.17
C THR A 348 10.60 -9.14 11.26
N LYS A 349 11.86 -9.26 11.66
CA LYS A 349 13.00 -8.70 10.91
C LYS A 349 13.31 -9.47 9.63
N ASN A 350 12.91 -10.74 9.55
CA ASN A 350 13.35 -11.70 8.54
C ASN A 350 14.89 -11.88 8.54
N GLU A 351 15.47 -11.79 9.72
CA GLU A 351 16.89 -11.98 9.98
C GLU A 351 17.02 -13.11 10.98
N MET A 352 17.14 -14.35 10.47
CA MET A 352 17.20 -15.53 11.32
C MET A 352 18.34 -15.42 12.34
N THR A 353 18.00 -15.64 13.61
CA THR A 353 18.93 -15.47 14.73
C THR A 353 18.91 -16.72 15.59
N VAL A 354 20.09 -17.23 15.97
CA VAL A 354 20.20 -18.26 16.99
C VAL A 354 19.95 -17.60 18.35
N GLU A 355 18.89 -18.01 19.06
CA GLU A 355 18.58 -17.57 20.44
C GLU A 355 19.06 -18.56 21.49
N SER A 356 19.12 -19.85 21.15
CA SER A 356 19.56 -20.88 22.08
C SER A 356 20.47 -21.92 21.43
N VAL A 357 21.42 -22.44 22.19
CA VAL A 357 22.28 -23.55 21.81
C VAL A 357 22.24 -24.57 22.94
N VAL A 358 21.90 -25.81 22.62
CA VAL A 358 21.80 -26.90 23.61
C VAL A 358 22.79 -27.98 23.27
N THR A 359 23.78 -28.16 24.13
CA THR A 359 24.76 -29.26 24.10
C THR A 359 24.31 -30.41 24.99
N LYS A 360 25.08 -31.48 25.07
CA LYS A 360 24.80 -32.61 25.97
C LYS A 360 24.70 -32.17 27.45
N GLN A 361 25.47 -31.15 27.83
CA GLN A 361 25.65 -30.76 29.24
C GLN A 361 24.85 -29.51 29.63
N HIS A 362 24.74 -28.54 28.72
CA HIS A 362 24.22 -27.21 29.02
C HIS A 362 23.27 -26.68 27.95
N GLU A 363 22.36 -25.82 28.38
CA GLU A 363 21.55 -24.95 27.53
C GLU A 363 22.09 -23.52 27.63
N PHE A 364 22.51 -22.94 26.50
CA PHE A 364 23.07 -21.60 26.40
C PHE A 364 22.05 -20.67 25.73
N GLU A 365 22.02 -19.43 26.18
CA GLU A 365 21.27 -18.35 25.56
C GLU A 365 22.20 -17.49 24.72
N VAL A 366 21.74 -17.01 23.57
CA VAL A 366 22.49 -16.12 22.69
C VAL A 366 21.82 -14.77 22.64
N THR A 367 22.55 -13.73 23.02
CA THR A 367 22.06 -12.34 22.99
C THR A 367 22.33 -11.67 21.65
N GLY A 368 21.65 -10.53 21.40
CA GLY A 368 21.72 -9.80 20.13
C GLY A 368 20.83 -10.42 19.07
N THR A 369 20.23 -9.58 18.24
CA THR A 369 19.24 -9.98 17.22
C THR A 369 19.68 -9.57 15.82
N GLY A 370 19.30 -10.35 14.83
CA GLY A 370 19.61 -10.09 13.42
C GLY A 370 21.04 -10.47 13.04
N TYR A 371 21.48 -10.01 11.86
CA TYR A 371 22.79 -10.39 11.29
C TYR A 371 23.97 -9.57 11.84
N HIS A 372 23.69 -8.55 12.66
CA HIS A 372 24.76 -7.80 13.30
C HIS A 372 25.51 -8.69 14.30
N PRO A 373 26.85 -8.82 14.20
CA PRO A 373 27.64 -9.75 15.02
C PRO A 373 27.91 -9.25 16.46
N GLU A 374 27.01 -8.41 16.99
CA GLU A 374 27.04 -7.97 18.38
C GLU A 374 26.15 -8.86 19.25
N GLY A 375 26.72 -9.31 20.35
CA GLY A 375 26.04 -10.19 21.30
C GLY A 375 27.04 -11.14 21.97
N THR A 376 26.51 -11.97 22.85
CA THR A 376 27.31 -12.93 23.62
C THR A 376 26.55 -14.23 23.82
N VAL A 377 27.26 -15.32 23.98
CA VAL A 377 26.70 -16.58 24.45
C VAL A 377 26.74 -16.59 25.95
N CYS A 378 25.61 -16.91 26.61
CA CYS A 378 25.47 -16.88 28.07
C CYS A 378 25.03 -18.24 28.62
N LEU A 379 25.48 -18.57 29.82
CA LEU A 379 24.96 -19.66 30.63
C LEU A 379 24.32 -19.09 31.90
N ASN A 380 23.05 -19.35 32.15
CA ASN A 380 22.31 -18.78 33.28
C ASN A 380 22.44 -17.25 33.39
N GLY A 381 22.40 -16.56 32.24
CA GLY A 381 22.48 -15.10 32.16
C GLY A 381 23.89 -14.51 32.32
N GLN A 382 24.95 -15.33 32.45
CA GLN A 382 26.33 -14.87 32.52
C GLN A 382 27.06 -15.22 31.20
N PRO A 383 27.83 -14.27 30.60
CA PRO A 383 28.67 -14.56 29.46
C PRO A 383 29.64 -15.71 29.74
N VAL A 384 29.84 -16.59 28.74
CA VAL A 384 30.74 -17.72 28.86
C VAL A 384 32.03 -17.54 28.03
N GLU A 385 33.13 -18.10 28.54
CA GLU A 385 34.36 -18.24 27.76
C GLU A 385 34.32 -19.58 27.00
N LEU A 386 34.46 -19.54 25.67
CA LEU A 386 34.38 -20.75 24.83
C LEU A 386 35.42 -21.80 25.18
N SER A 387 36.55 -21.41 25.70
CA SER A 387 37.65 -22.32 26.14
C SER A 387 37.23 -23.24 27.30
N GLU A 388 36.22 -22.84 28.09
CA GLU A 388 35.68 -23.63 29.19
C GLU A 388 34.55 -24.60 28.73
N HIS A 389 34.08 -24.42 27.51
CA HIS A 389 32.96 -25.19 26.91
C HIS A 389 33.33 -25.75 25.53
N PRO A 390 34.21 -26.78 25.45
CA PRO A 390 34.73 -27.31 24.17
C PRO A 390 33.63 -27.95 23.31
N ASP A 391 32.57 -28.48 23.90
CA ASP A 391 31.39 -29.00 23.20
C ASP A 391 30.57 -27.87 22.50
N LEU A 392 30.38 -26.74 23.17
CA LEU A 392 29.78 -25.55 22.60
C LEU A 392 30.63 -25.00 21.46
N GLN A 393 31.96 -24.90 21.67
CA GLN A 393 32.87 -24.43 20.64
C GLN A 393 32.80 -25.27 19.37
N LYS A 394 32.83 -26.63 19.52
CA LYS A 394 32.68 -27.54 18.39
C LYS A 394 31.36 -27.40 17.65
N LEU A 395 30.26 -27.26 18.38
CA LEU A 395 28.92 -27.07 17.78
C LEU A 395 28.87 -25.79 16.94
N ILE A 396 29.38 -24.69 17.49
CA ILE A 396 29.40 -23.40 16.77
C ILE A 396 30.26 -23.49 15.50
N LEU A 397 31.44 -24.11 15.57
CA LEU A 397 32.30 -24.30 14.40
C LEU A 397 31.68 -25.23 13.37
N ALA A 398 31.05 -26.32 13.80
CA ALA A 398 30.33 -27.22 12.88
C ALA A 398 29.19 -26.53 12.14
N GLY A 399 28.42 -25.69 12.83
CA GLY A 399 27.35 -24.88 12.19
C GLY A 399 27.89 -23.78 11.28
N TYR A 400 29.08 -23.25 11.57
CA TYR A 400 29.75 -22.23 10.77
C TYR A 400 30.29 -22.78 9.44
N TYR A 401 30.98 -23.95 9.50
CA TYR A 401 31.66 -24.53 8.33
C TYR A 401 30.70 -25.32 7.43
N ALA A 402 29.76 -26.09 7.96
CA ALA A 402 28.76 -26.73 7.15
C ALA A 402 27.76 -25.67 6.61
N ASN A 403 28.21 -24.83 5.67
CA ASN A 403 27.52 -23.61 5.28
C ASN A 403 27.95 -23.16 3.87
N ASP A 404 26.97 -22.79 3.03
CA ASP A 404 27.20 -22.24 1.68
C ASP A 404 26.78 -20.77 1.57
N THR A 405 26.56 -20.13 2.71
CA THR A 405 26.09 -18.74 2.82
C THR A 405 27.24 -17.81 3.21
N GLU A 406 27.22 -16.58 2.74
CA GLU A 406 28.20 -15.55 3.07
C GLU A 406 27.57 -14.43 3.91
N LEU A 407 28.30 -13.95 4.94
CA LEU A 407 27.94 -12.78 5.73
C LEU A 407 28.80 -11.59 5.28
N THR A 408 28.18 -10.55 4.74
CA THR A 408 28.85 -9.37 4.19
C THR A 408 28.35 -8.09 4.84
N GLN A 409 29.16 -7.04 4.79
CA GLN A 409 28.77 -5.70 5.26
C GLN A 409 28.75 -4.74 4.07
N THR A 410 27.57 -4.19 3.74
CA THR A 410 27.38 -3.22 2.67
C THR A 410 26.75 -1.96 3.26
N ASP A 411 27.35 -0.80 3.02
CA ASP A 411 26.89 0.50 3.54
C ASP A 411 26.67 0.54 5.07
N GLY A 412 27.46 -0.24 5.81
CA GLY A 412 27.38 -0.33 7.27
C GLY A 412 26.30 -1.28 7.79
N GLN A 413 25.54 -1.93 6.90
CA GLN A 413 24.56 -2.95 7.24
C GLN A 413 25.10 -4.35 6.97
N TRP A 414 24.83 -5.27 7.89
CA TRP A 414 25.17 -6.67 7.73
C TRP A 414 24.07 -7.40 6.95
N GLN A 415 24.49 -8.12 5.93
CA GLN A 415 23.59 -8.86 5.05
C GLN A 415 24.15 -10.25 4.80
N ILE A 416 23.27 -11.17 4.47
CA ILE A 416 23.66 -12.51 4.04
C ILE A 416 23.41 -12.67 2.53
N ASN A 417 24.28 -13.46 1.89
CA ASN A 417 24.09 -13.95 0.54
C ASN A 417 23.98 -15.48 0.62
N GLY A 418 22.77 -16.01 0.60
CA GLY A 418 22.44 -17.42 0.77
C GLY A 418 21.23 -17.64 1.70
N GLU A 419 21.14 -18.81 2.33
CA GLU A 419 20.00 -19.22 3.14
C GLU A 419 19.98 -18.54 4.52
N PRO A 420 18.84 -17.96 4.96
CA PRO A 420 18.73 -17.26 6.24
C PRO A 420 19.05 -18.11 7.47
N THR A 421 18.72 -19.41 7.43
CA THR A 421 19.02 -20.35 8.52
C THR A 421 20.51 -20.55 8.68
N ASP A 422 21.23 -20.59 7.58
CA ASP A 422 22.68 -20.75 7.52
C ASP A 422 23.39 -19.45 7.94
N GLY A 423 22.88 -18.30 7.53
CA GLY A 423 23.36 -16.99 7.99
C GLY A 423 23.29 -16.81 9.51
N ALA A 424 22.31 -17.44 10.18
CA ALA A 424 22.19 -17.40 11.63
C ALA A 424 23.39 -18.06 12.33
N PHE A 425 23.95 -19.13 11.77
CA PHE A 425 25.16 -19.78 12.31
C PHE A 425 26.42 -18.95 12.08
N LEU A 426 26.53 -18.27 10.93
CA LEU A 426 27.64 -17.33 10.66
C LEU A 426 27.65 -16.21 11.70
N THR A 427 26.48 -15.65 11.98
CA THR A 427 26.32 -14.60 12.99
C THR A 427 26.61 -15.11 14.39
N LEU A 428 26.14 -16.31 14.74
CA LEU A 428 26.43 -16.96 16.02
C LEU A 428 27.93 -17.11 16.23
N ALA A 429 28.66 -17.64 15.23
CA ALA A 429 30.13 -17.83 15.33
C ALA A 429 30.83 -16.48 15.48
N ASN A 430 30.47 -15.47 14.69
CA ASN A 430 31.07 -14.15 14.80
C ASN A 430 30.81 -13.48 16.17
N LYS A 431 29.66 -13.68 16.80
CA LYS A 431 29.37 -13.24 18.16
C LYS A 431 30.27 -14.00 19.18
N ALA A 432 30.29 -15.31 19.07
CA ALA A 432 30.98 -16.18 20.02
C ALA A 432 32.52 -16.04 19.96
N PHE A 433 33.08 -15.89 18.77
CA PHE A 433 34.52 -15.73 18.55
C PHE A 433 34.96 -14.25 18.40
N GLN A 434 34.05 -13.29 18.66
CA GLN A 434 34.38 -11.86 18.51
C GLN A 434 35.00 -11.53 17.16
N GLN A 435 34.38 -12.05 16.07
CA GLN A 435 34.82 -11.94 14.67
C GLN A 435 36.22 -12.54 14.37
N ARG A 436 36.69 -13.44 15.20
CA ARG A 436 37.98 -14.16 15.02
C ARG A 436 37.74 -15.66 14.95
N VAL A 437 36.88 -16.11 14.06
CA VAL A 437 36.60 -17.55 13.84
C VAL A 437 37.86 -18.22 13.33
N PRO A 438 38.27 -19.39 13.89
CA PRO A 438 39.44 -20.15 13.40
C PRO A 438 39.30 -20.44 11.91
N GLU A 439 40.38 -20.33 11.13
CA GLU A 439 40.38 -20.60 9.70
C GLU A 439 40.59 -22.11 9.43
N TRP A 440 39.63 -22.71 8.74
CA TRP A 440 39.68 -24.02 8.12
C TRP A 440 39.41 -23.88 6.63
N THR A 441 39.96 -24.78 5.83
CA THR A 441 39.82 -24.78 4.36
C THR A 441 38.82 -25.85 3.98
N GLU A 442 37.80 -25.47 3.18
CA GLU A 442 36.89 -26.40 2.54
C GLU A 442 37.68 -27.34 1.61
N VAL A 443 37.40 -28.63 1.71
CA VAL A 443 37.97 -29.67 0.82
C VAL A 443 36.90 -30.17 -0.14
N ASP A 444 35.70 -30.43 0.36
CA ASP A 444 34.55 -30.87 -0.43
C ASP A 444 33.24 -30.64 0.37
N MET A 445 32.12 -30.47 -0.31
CA MET A 445 30.83 -30.15 0.31
C MET A 445 29.69 -30.93 -0.32
N ILE A 446 28.71 -31.29 0.48
CA ILE A 446 27.38 -31.70 0.07
C ILE A 446 26.46 -30.51 0.32
N PRO A 447 25.98 -29.79 -0.71
CA PRO A 447 25.11 -28.64 -0.54
C PRO A 447 23.75 -29.05 0.06
N PHE A 448 23.02 -28.07 0.58
CA PHE A 448 21.68 -28.34 1.10
C PHE A 448 20.73 -28.83 0.01
N ASP A 449 19.99 -29.86 0.33
CA ASP A 449 18.93 -30.39 -0.52
C ASP A 449 17.68 -30.67 0.31
N SER A 450 16.50 -30.29 -0.22
CA SER A 450 15.20 -30.40 0.46
C SER A 450 14.78 -31.84 0.73
N ASP A 451 15.26 -32.82 -0.06
CA ASP A 451 14.94 -34.24 0.11
C ASP A 451 15.80 -34.85 1.23
N TYR A 452 17.07 -34.45 1.29
CA TYR A 452 18.02 -34.89 2.32
C TYR A 452 17.89 -34.08 3.61
N ARG A 453 17.56 -32.78 3.52
CA ARG A 453 17.35 -31.83 4.63
C ARG A 453 18.56 -31.66 5.55
N TYR A 454 19.76 -31.70 4.97
CA TYR A 454 21.02 -31.36 5.63
C TYR A 454 22.02 -30.80 4.64
N ILE A 455 23.04 -30.13 5.16
CA ILE A 455 24.26 -29.70 4.49
C ILE A 455 25.46 -30.28 5.23
N ALA A 456 26.50 -30.70 4.53
CA ALA A 456 27.72 -31.23 5.13
C ALA A 456 28.96 -30.72 4.40
N GLU A 457 30.04 -30.49 5.17
CA GLU A 457 31.33 -30.02 4.64
C GLU A 457 32.50 -30.87 5.22
N LEU A 458 33.43 -31.24 4.34
CA LEU A 458 34.73 -31.77 4.70
C LEU A 458 35.70 -30.60 4.75
N SER A 459 36.13 -30.22 5.94
CA SER A 459 37.07 -29.13 6.18
C SER A 459 38.42 -29.62 6.67
N GLN A 460 39.51 -28.87 6.34
CA GLN A 460 40.87 -29.13 6.77
C GLN A 460 41.45 -27.95 7.56
N SER A 461 41.97 -28.23 8.74
CA SER A 461 42.70 -27.24 9.54
C SER A 461 44.09 -26.92 8.98
N ALA A 462 44.73 -25.84 9.43
CA ALA A 462 46.10 -25.49 9.10
C ALA A 462 47.13 -26.54 9.53
N THR A 463 46.80 -27.39 10.49
CA THR A 463 47.64 -28.50 10.97
C THR A 463 47.46 -29.80 10.18
N GLY A 464 46.51 -29.83 9.21
CA GLY A 464 46.23 -31.00 8.39
C GLY A 464 45.20 -31.96 8.98
N GLU A 465 44.57 -31.64 10.10
CA GLU A 465 43.44 -32.36 10.66
C GLU A 465 42.18 -32.13 9.76
N LYS A 466 41.48 -33.23 9.47
CA LYS A 466 40.26 -33.15 8.66
C LYS A 466 39.02 -33.54 9.47
N LEU A 467 37.99 -32.75 9.40
CA LEU A 467 36.71 -32.99 10.02
C LEU A 467 35.57 -32.88 9.00
N ILE A 468 34.58 -33.72 9.15
CA ILE A 468 33.30 -33.61 8.47
C ILE A 468 32.32 -32.96 9.45
N TYR A 469 31.77 -31.85 9.06
CA TYR A 469 30.70 -31.14 9.75
C TYR A 469 29.36 -31.33 9.05
N VAL A 470 28.28 -31.53 9.81
CA VAL A 470 26.96 -31.64 9.26
C VAL A 470 25.94 -30.90 10.12
N LYS A 471 25.04 -30.17 9.48
CA LYS A 471 23.88 -29.59 10.16
C LYS A 471 22.63 -29.82 9.33
N GLY A 472 21.48 -29.91 9.98
CA GLY A 472 20.21 -30.16 9.31
C GLY A 472 19.05 -30.43 10.26
N SER A 473 17.99 -30.97 9.70
CA SER A 473 16.79 -31.27 10.52
C SER A 473 17.08 -32.35 11.56
N PRO A 474 16.55 -32.19 12.81
CA PRO A 474 16.83 -33.14 13.90
C PRO A 474 16.50 -34.57 13.54
N ASP A 475 15.37 -34.84 12.89
CA ASP A 475 14.95 -36.19 12.51
C ASP A 475 15.97 -36.88 11.59
N LYS A 476 16.62 -36.16 10.67
CA LYS A 476 17.66 -36.72 9.79
C LYS A 476 18.99 -36.96 10.51
N LEU A 477 19.41 -35.98 11.29
CA LEU A 477 20.68 -36.14 12.02
C LEU A 477 20.59 -37.21 13.12
N PHE A 478 19.42 -37.35 13.76
CA PHE A 478 19.22 -38.42 14.77
C PHE A 478 19.34 -39.82 14.17
N GLU A 479 18.99 -40.01 12.90
CA GLU A 479 19.26 -41.26 12.16
C GLU A 479 20.77 -41.50 11.94
N MET A 480 21.56 -40.44 11.64
CA MET A 480 22.98 -40.53 11.39
C MET A 480 23.81 -40.80 12.66
N VAL A 481 23.36 -40.27 13.79
CA VAL A 481 24.08 -40.36 15.08
C VAL A 481 23.56 -41.49 16.01
N LYS A 482 22.66 -42.36 15.51
CA LYS A 482 22.07 -43.45 16.32
C LYS A 482 23.09 -44.36 16.97
N ASP A 483 24.27 -44.50 16.36
CA ASP A 483 25.36 -45.36 16.85
C ASP A 483 26.33 -44.61 17.79
N ASP A 484 26.10 -43.32 18.06
CA ASP A 484 26.86 -42.55 19.06
C ASP A 484 26.46 -43.03 20.48
N PRO A 485 27.40 -43.58 21.26
CA PRO A 485 27.09 -44.16 22.58
C PRO A 485 26.54 -43.13 23.58
N ASP A 486 26.83 -41.87 23.37
CA ASP A 486 26.39 -40.78 24.25
C ASP A 486 25.08 -40.12 23.75
N PHE A 487 24.42 -40.67 22.70
CA PHE A 487 23.19 -40.12 22.14
C PHE A 487 21.96 -40.88 22.69
N ASN A 488 21.01 -40.10 23.27
CA ASN A 488 19.74 -40.64 23.76
C ASN A 488 18.59 -40.03 22.95
N LEU A 489 17.99 -40.79 22.04
CA LEU A 489 16.95 -40.37 21.15
C LEU A 489 15.74 -39.74 21.86
N THR A 490 15.24 -40.35 22.91
CA THR A 490 14.05 -39.90 23.66
C THR A 490 14.30 -38.55 24.33
N GLU A 491 15.46 -38.40 24.99
CA GLU A 491 15.84 -37.18 25.68
C GLU A 491 15.98 -36.01 24.68
N TRP A 492 16.57 -36.27 23.52
CA TRP A 492 16.76 -35.24 22.53
C TRP A 492 15.47 -34.82 21.82
N TYR A 493 14.53 -35.74 21.61
CA TYR A 493 13.20 -35.35 21.12
C TYR A 493 12.46 -34.45 22.12
N ASP A 494 12.59 -34.71 23.42
CA ASP A 494 12.00 -33.87 24.47
C ASP A 494 12.64 -32.46 24.46
N ARG A 495 13.96 -32.38 24.38
CA ARG A 495 14.68 -31.10 24.28
C ARG A 495 14.31 -30.30 23.02
N VAL A 496 14.25 -30.95 21.86
CA VAL A 496 13.78 -30.35 20.60
C VAL A 496 12.36 -29.82 20.76
N SER A 497 11.47 -30.60 21.38
CA SER A 497 10.10 -30.14 21.61
C SER A 497 10.03 -28.91 22.52
N GLN A 498 10.84 -28.85 23.59
CA GLN A 498 10.91 -27.68 24.49
C GLN A 498 11.40 -26.43 23.78
N ILE A 499 12.38 -26.54 22.88
CA ILE A 499 12.90 -25.44 22.10
C ILE A 499 11.84 -24.98 21.07
N ALA A 500 11.18 -25.91 20.38
CA ALA A 500 10.13 -25.63 19.44
C ALA A 500 8.93 -24.91 20.10
N GLN A 501 8.57 -25.26 21.34
CA GLN A 501 7.52 -24.57 22.12
C GLN A 501 7.87 -23.12 22.45
N LYS A 502 9.17 -22.75 22.43
CA LYS A 502 9.64 -21.35 22.54
C LYS A 502 9.46 -20.57 21.22
N GLY A 503 8.97 -21.21 20.17
CA GLY A 503 8.80 -20.63 18.83
C GLY A 503 10.06 -20.67 17.98
N GLN A 504 11.04 -21.48 18.34
CA GLN A 504 12.33 -21.58 17.65
C GLN A 504 12.32 -22.77 16.67
N ARG A 505 12.84 -22.54 15.46
CA ARG A 505 13.16 -23.63 14.53
C ARG A 505 14.42 -24.33 15.04
N VAL A 506 14.39 -25.65 15.16
CA VAL A 506 15.51 -26.42 15.69
C VAL A 506 16.33 -26.99 14.54
N VAL A 507 17.64 -26.76 14.59
CA VAL A 507 18.64 -27.32 13.69
C VAL A 507 19.62 -28.15 14.52
N ALA A 508 19.81 -29.42 14.16
CA ALA A 508 20.76 -30.33 14.79
C ALA A 508 22.12 -30.21 14.12
N VAL A 509 23.19 -30.49 14.91
CA VAL A 509 24.57 -30.38 14.49
C VAL A 509 25.38 -31.60 14.95
N ALA A 510 26.16 -32.16 14.05
CA ALA A 510 27.03 -33.30 14.34
C ALA A 510 28.38 -33.17 13.60
N TYR A 511 29.35 -33.97 13.97
CA TYR A 511 30.65 -33.97 13.32
C TYR A 511 31.26 -35.38 13.30
N LYS A 512 32.31 -35.58 12.51
CA LYS A 512 33.10 -36.81 12.44
C LYS A 512 34.55 -36.48 12.06
N GLU A 513 35.52 -37.19 12.67
CA GLU A 513 36.89 -37.13 12.22
C GLU A 513 37.06 -37.88 10.89
N ALA A 514 37.70 -37.23 9.92
CA ALA A 514 37.95 -37.81 8.62
C ALA A 514 39.43 -38.25 8.45
N PRO A 515 39.69 -39.31 7.68
CA PRO A 515 41.05 -39.71 7.33
C PRO A 515 41.82 -38.60 6.64
N ALA A 516 43.11 -38.43 6.90
CA ALA A 516 43.94 -37.35 6.33
C ALA A 516 43.98 -37.40 4.80
N GLU A 517 43.85 -38.57 4.19
CA GLU A 517 43.82 -38.80 2.75
C GLU A 517 42.44 -38.56 2.09
N GLN A 518 41.37 -38.36 2.83
CA GLN A 518 40.04 -38.11 2.28
C GLN A 518 39.97 -36.77 1.55
N THR A 519 39.57 -36.79 0.27
CA THR A 519 39.47 -35.59 -0.58
C THR A 519 38.06 -35.35 -1.13
N THR A 520 37.15 -36.30 -0.91
CA THR A 520 35.77 -36.20 -1.38
C THR A 520 34.79 -36.56 -0.26
N LEU A 521 33.63 -35.96 -0.28
CA LEU A 521 32.56 -36.22 0.69
C LEU A 521 31.32 -36.80 -0.04
N THR A 522 30.83 -37.91 0.50
CA THR A 522 29.64 -38.58 -0.06
C THR A 522 28.61 -38.81 1.04
N HIS A 523 27.36 -39.00 0.64
CA HIS A 523 26.25 -39.30 1.58
C HIS A 523 26.54 -40.59 2.40
N ALA A 524 27.31 -41.52 1.86
CA ALA A 524 27.67 -42.74 2.57
C ALA A 524 28.63 -42.48 3.76
N ASP A 525 29.46 -41.46 3.69
CA ASP A 525 30.38 -41.07 4.76
C ASP A 525 29.66 -40.59 6.02
N LEU A 526 28.39 -40.10 5.86
CA LEU A 526 27.60 -39.57 6.96
C LEU A 526 26.73 -40.65 7.68
N GLN A 527 26.68 -41.87 7.14
CA GLN A 527 25.80 -42.93 7.69
C GLN A 527 26.34 -43.60 8.95
N THR A 528 27.62 -43.50 9.21
CA THR A 528 28.25 -44.18 10.36
C THR A 528 29.34 -43.33 11.00
N GLY A 529 29.51 -43.47 12.32
CA GLY A 529 30.59 -42.84 13.07
C GLY A 529 30.42 -41.33 13.31
N MET A 530 29.24 -40.78 13.02
CA MET A 530 28.92 -39.39 13.35
C MET A 530 28.72 -39.24 14.85
N GLN A 531 29.21 -38.14 15.41
CA GLN A 531 29.08 -37.78 16.83
C GLN A 531 28.13 -36.57 16.95
N PHE A 532 27.19 -36.70 17.83
CA PHE A 532 26.18 -35.65 18.03
C PHE A 532 26.72 -34.55 18.93
N LEU A 533 26.67 -33.29 18.48
CA LEU A 533 27.09 -32.12 19.26
C LEU A 533 25.96 -31.47 20.04
N GLY A 534 24.78 -31.37 19.42
CA GLY A 534 23.62 -30.70 20.01
C GLY A 534 22.69 -30.06 18.98
N VAL A 535 21.92 -29.12 19.45
CA VAL A 535 20.94 -28.39 18.61
C VAL A 535 21.03 -26.89 18.83
N ALA A 536 20.69 -26.14 17.81
CA ALA A 536 20.50 -24.69 17.87
C ALA A 536 19.03 -24.35 17.64
N GLY A 537 18.49 -23.45 18.46
CA GLY A 537 17.16 -22.88 18.31
C GLY A 537 17.25 -21.53 17.60
N ILE A 538 16.64 -21.43 16.44
CA ILE A 538 16.70 -20.28 15.54
C ILE A 538 15.33 -19.65 15.46
N ILE A 539 15.26 -18.34 15.55
CA ILE A 539 14.01 -17.55 15.43
C ILE A 539 14.19 -16.41 14.46
N ASP A 540 13.09 -16.03 13.83
CA ASP A 540 12.95 -14.73 13.17
C ASP A 540 12.41 -13.73 14.20
N PRO A 541 13.26 -12.83 14.74
CA PRO A 541 12.90 -12.02 15.89
C PRO A 541 11.86 -10.93 15.54
N PRO A 542 10.94 -10.64 16.46
CA PRO A 542 10.05 -9.50 16.34
C PRO A 542 10.84 -8.18 16.20
N ARG A 543 10.27 -7.23 15.45
CA ARG A 543 10.79 -5.84 15.45
C ARG A 543 10.28 -5.11 16.70
N GLU A 544 11.16 -4.42 17.43
CA GLU A 544 10.77 -3.67 18.65
C GLU A 544 9.72 -2.59 18.37
N GLU A 545 9.88 -1.85 17.27
CA GLU A 545 8.93 -0.85 16.82
C GLU A 545 7.56 -1.42 16.45
N THR A 546 7.51 -2.68 16.02
CA THR A 546 6.25 -3.39 15.74
C THR A 546 5.47 -3.66 17.02
N ILE A 547 6.13 -4.00 18.12
CA ILE A 547 5.49 -4.24 19.43
C ILE A 547 4.77 -2.96 19.88
N ALA A 548 5.46 -1.81 19.81
CA ALA A 548 4.86 -0.51 20.14
C ALA A 548 3.68 -0.18 19.22
N ALA A 549 3.81 -0.43 17.92
CA ALA A 549 2.75 -0.19 16.95
C ALA A 549 1.52 -1.08 17.17
N LEU A 550 1.72 -2.34 17.56
CA LEU A 550 0.62 -3.27 17.91
C LEU A 550 -0.15 -2.79 19.13
N HIS A 551 0.56 -2.24 20.13
CA HIS A 551 -0.08 -1.62 21.30
C HIS A 551 -0.92 -0.41 20.89
N ASP A 552 -0.37 0.51 20.08
CA ASP A 552 -1.09 1.67 19.56
C ASP A 552 -2.33 1.26 18.76
N MET A 553 -2.22 0.19 17.94
CA MET A 553 -3.34 -0.34 17.15
C MET A 553 -4.44 -0.90 18.07
N ARG A 554 -4.07 -1.63 19.11
CA ARG A 554 -5.02 -2.17 20.09
C ARG A 554 -5.76 -1.06 20.82
N ASP A 555 -5.05 -0.02 21.26
CA ASP A 555 -5.66 1.17 21.88
C ASP A 555 -6.60 1.89 20.91
N ALA A 556 -6.23 1.91 19.64
CA ALA A 556 -7.05 2.45 18.56
C ALA A 556 -8.28 1.57 18.20
N GLY A 557 -8.45 0.41 18.85
CA GLY A 557 -9.52 -0.54 18.58
C GLY A 557 -9.38 -1.28 17.24
N VAL A 558 -8.17 -1.30 16.67
CA VAL A 558 -7.83 -2.05 15.46
C VAL A 558 -7.27 -3.41 15.85
N LYS A 559 -7.90 -4.48 15.39
CA LYS A 559 -7.47 -5.85 15.66
C LYS A 559 -6.46 -6.29 14.61
N VAL A 560 -5.26 -6.64 15.06
CA VAL A 560 -4.25 -7.23 14.17
C VAL A 560 -4.33 -8.75 14.24
N LYS A 561 -4.27 -9.40 13.09
CA LYS A 561 -4.37 -10.86 12.91
C LYS A 561 -3.15 -11.33 12.13
N MET A 562 -2.43 -12.31 12.67
CA MET A 562 -1.23 -12.84 12.05
C MET A 562 -1.59 -13.97 11.10
N ILE A 563 -1.08 -13.90 9.87
CA ILE A 563 -1.17 -14.98 8.87
C ILE A 563 0.25 -15.48 8.60
N THR A 564 0.46 -16.79 8.53
CA THR A 564 1.80 -17.35 8.32
C THR A 564 1.76 -18.76 7.72
N GLY A 565 2.82 -19.13 7.00
CA GLY A 565 3.08 -20.51 6.60
C GLY A 565 3.65 -21.39 7.72
N ASP A 566 4.04 -20.79 8.86
CA ASP A 566 4.67 -21.50 9.98
C ASP A 566 3.72 -22.48 10.69
N HIS A 567 4.35 -23.34 11.50
CA HIS A 567 3.61 -24.26 12.40
C HIS A 567 2.81 -23.47 13.46
N PRO A 568 1.60 -23.91 13.84
CA PRO A 568 0.75 -23.19 14.80
C PRO A 568 1.43 -22.87 16.14
N GLU A 569 2.26 -23.76 16.65
CA GLU A 569 2.99 -23.56 17.93
C GLU A 569 4.00 -22.42 17.81
N THR A 570 4.82 -22.42 16.77
CA THR A 570 5.79 -21.35 16.46
C THR A 570 5.08 -20.02 16.27
N ALA A 571 4.02 -19.99 15.48
CA ALA A 571 3.24 -18.78 15.22
C ALA A 571 2.59 -18.23 16.50
N THR A 572 2.08 -19.11 17.37
CA THR A 572 1.49 -18.73 18.66
C THR A 572 2.54 -18.14 19.60
N ALA A 573 3.74 -18.73 19.68
CA ALA A 573 4.83 -18.23 20.52
C ALA A 573 5.30 -16.83 20.06
N ILE A 574 5.43 -16.61 18.75
CA ILE A 574 5.79 -15.31 18.20
C ILE A 574 4.69 -14.27 18.44
N ALA A 575 3.42 -14.65 18.26
CA ALA A 575 2.28 -13.77 18.54
C ALA A 575 2.22 -13.35 20.02
N GLN A 576 2.60 -14.24 20.94
CA GLN A 576 2.74 -13.92 22.37
C GLN A 576 3.90 -12.95 22.63
N LYS A 577 5.07 -13.17 22.03
CA LYS A 577 6.23 -12.26 22.13
C LYS A 577 5.90 -10.87 21.60
N LEU A 578 5.11 -10.78 20.54
CA LEU A 578 4.63 -9.53 19.96
C LEU A 578 3.54 -8.83 20.81
N GLY A 579 2.92 -9.52 21.77
CA GLY A 579 1.79 -9.00 22.52
C GLY A 579 0.56 -8.76 21.63
N LEU A 580 0.34 -9.64 20.64
CA LEU A 580 -0.70 -9.48 19.63
C LEU A 580 -2.11 -9.38 20.24
N ASP A 581 -2.38 -10.20 21.26
CA ASP A 581 -3.62 -10.18 22.04
C ASP A 581 -3.35 -10.83 23.42
N ASP A 582 -4.24 -10.63 24.39
CA ASP A 582 -4.14 -11.23 25.72
C ASP A 582 -4.39 -12.75 25.70
N GLN A 583 -5.19 -13.22 24.74
CA GLN A 583 -5.48 -14.65 24.52
C GLN A 583 -5.22 -14.99 23.05
N ILE A 584 -4.10 -15.67 22.78
CA ILE A 584 -3.77 -16.12 21.44
C ILE A 584 -4.49 -17.44 21.14
N ARG A 585 -5.25 -17.46 20.05
CA ARG A 585 -5.89 -18.65 19.49
C ARG A 585 -5.49 -18.81 18.02
N ALA A 586 -4.94 -19.96 17.71
CA ALA A 586 -4.52 -20.30 16.35
C ALA A 586 -5.54 -21.23 15.67
N ILE A 587 -5.63 -21.12 14.35
CA ILE A 587 -6.33 -22.04 13.46
C ILE A 587 -5.43 -22.32 12.25
N THR A 588 -5.47 -23.56 11.75
CA THR A 588 -4.66 -23.96 10.59
C THR A 588 -5.42 -23.79 9.28
N GLY A 589 -4.69 -23.65 8.14
CA GLY A 589 -5.28 -23.64 6.82
C GLY A 589 -6.14 -24.88 6.54
N ALA A 590 -5.69 -26.06 6.95
CA ALA A 590 -6.45 -27.32 6.81
C ALA A 590 -7.77 -27.32 7.60
N GLU A 591 -7.82 -26.67 8.76
CA GLU A 591 -9.06 -26.49 9.52
C GLU A 591 -9.98 -25.48 8.83
N ILE A 592 -9.43 -24.38 8.27
CA ILE A 592 -10.20 -23.39 7.49
C ILE A 592 -10.83 -24.05 6.27
N ASP A 593 -10.11 -24.93 5.56
CA ASP A 593 -10.61 -25.62 4.37
C ASP A 593 -11.79 -26.58 4.66
N ARG A 594 -11.92 -27.05 5.90
CA ARG A 594 -13.05 -27.89 6.35
C ARG A 594 -14.31 -27.09 6.70
N LEU A 595 -14.18 -25.77 6.87
CA LEU A 595 -15.28 -24.88 7.20
C LEU A 595 -15.91 -24.32 5.91
N ASP A 596 -17.23 -24.28 5.85
CA ASP A 596 -17.92 -23.47 4.87
C ASP A 596 -17.81 -21.98 5.21
N ASP A 597 -18.12 -21.11 4.26
CA ASP A 597 -17.95 -19.67 4.40
C ASP A 597 -18.84 -19.06 5.50
N GLU A 598 -20.07 -19.60 5.70
CA GLU A 598 -20.95 -19.12 6.77
C GLU A 598 -20.43 -19.48 8.16
N THR A 599 -19.86 -20.67 8.32
CA THR A 599 -19.27 -21.11 9.59
C THR A 599 -17.97 -20.35 9.85
N LEU A 600 -17.13 -20.20 8.82
CA LEU A 600 -15.90 -19.40 8.91
C LEU A 600 -16.21 -17.96 9.33
N GLN A 601 -17.21 -17.31 8.72
CA GLN A 601 -17.66 -15.98 9.09
C GLN A 601 -18.02 -15.87 10.59
N LYS A 602 -18.71 -16.87 11.14
CA LYS A 602 -19.14 -16.86 12.55
C LYS A 602 -17.99 -17.01 13.53
N VAL A 603 -16.97 -17.81 13.18
CA VAL A 603 -15.89 -18.18 14.12
C VAL A 603 -14.62 -17.37 13.93
N ILE A 604 -14.41 -16.72 12.77
CA ILE A 604 -13.15 -16.07 12.39
C ILE A 604 -12.65 -15.04 13.41
N GLN A 605 -13.57 -14.33 14.07
CA GLN A 605 -13.22 -13.31 15.06
C GLN A 605 -12.59 -13.89 16.34
N ASN A 606 -12.76 -15.18 16.60
CA ASN A 606 -12.24 -15.87 17.79
C ASN A 606 -10.75 -16.20 17.66
N TYR A 607 -10.18 -16.11 16.46
CA TYR A 607 -8.80 -16.46 16.18
C TYR A 607 -7.94 -15.21 15.97
N ASN A 608 -6.67 -15.31 16.35
CA ASN A 608 -5.67 -14.24 16.21
C ASN A 608 -4.54 -14.64 15.26
N VAL A 609 -4.31 -15.96 15.13
CA VAL A 609 -3.22 -16.55 14.35
C VAL A 609 -3.79 -17.56 13.36
N PHE A 610 -3.39 -17.41 12.10
CA PHE A 610 -3.75 -18.29 10.99
C PHE A 610 -2.46 -18.94 10.49
N ALA A 611 -2.27 -20.22 10.80
CA ALA A 611 -1.03 -20.96 10.59
C ALA A 611 -1.15 -21.91 9.38
N ARG A 612 -0.03 -22.17 8.68
CA ARG A 612 0.02 -23.05 7.49
C ARG A 612 -1.06 -22.69 6.45
N THR A 613 -1.19 -21.40 6.18
CA THR A 613 -2.19 -20.88 5.25
C THR A 613 -1.72 -21.00 3.81
N THR A 614 -2.68 -21.31 2.93
CA THR A 614 -2.54 -21.24 1.47
C THR A 614 -2.97 -19.86 0.96
N PRO A 615 -2.66 -19.48 -0.29
CA PRO A 615 -3.17 -18.25 -0.90
C PRO A 615 -4.71 -18.15 -0.86
N ASN A 616 -5.40 -19.27 -1.09
CA ASN A 616 -6.86 -19.34 -1.01
C ASN A 616 -7.37 -19.10 0.42
N ASN A 617 -6.67 -19.62 1.44
CA ASN A 617 -7.04 -19.34 2.82
C ASN A 617 -6.91 -17.85 3.15
N LYS A 618 -5.86 -17.17 2.68
CA LYS A 618 -5.67 -15.72 2.86
C LYS A 618 -6.85 -14.93 2.28
N LEU A 619 -7.31 -15.29 1.10
CA LEU A 619 -8.49 -14.68 0.47
C LEU A 619 -9.76 -14.90 1.29
N ARG A 620 -10.06 -16.14 1.69
CA ARG A 620 -11.23 -16.50 2.50
C ARG A 620 -11.24 -15.80 3.87
N ILE A 621 -10.08 -15.62 4.50
CA ILE A 621 -9.93 -14.87 5.76
C ILE A 621 -10.38 -13.42 5.57
N VAL A 622 -9.90 -12.76 4.53
CA VAL A 622 -10.29 -11.38 4.22
C VAL A 622 -11.80 -11.28 3.98
N GLU A 623 -12.36 -12.16 3.16
CA GLU A 623 -13.79 -12.19 2.85
C GLU A 623 -14.66 -12.44 4.08
N ALA A 624 -14.23 -13.33 4.98
CA ALA A 624 -14.96 -13.62 6.22
C ALA A 624 -15.01 -12.40 7.17
N TYR A 625 -13.93 -11.61 7.27
CA TYR A 625 -13.97 -10.37 8.03
C TYR A 625 -14.85 -9.31 7.38
N GLN A 626 -14.80 -9.16 6.05
CA GLN A 626 -15.65 -8.23 5.30
C GLN A 626 -17.13 -8.61 5.41
N ALA A 627 -17.47 -9.91 5.36
CA ALA A 627 -18.83 -10.41 5.56
C ALA A 627 -19.40 -10.08 6.95
N ASN A 628 -18.54 -9.89 7.96
CA ASN A 628 -18.90 -9.38 9.28
C ASN A 628 -19.05 -7.84 9.33
N GLY A 629 -18.98 -7.16 8.20
CA GLY A 629 -19.07 -5.68 8.12
C GLY A 629 -17.84 -4.95 8.65
N LEU A 630 -16.68 -5.64 8.74
CA LEU A 630 -15.43 -5.06 9.23
C LEU A 630 -14.58 -4.58 8.05
N VAL A 631 -14.11 -3.34 8.13
CA VAL A 631 -13.16 -2.79 7.17
C VAL A 631 -11.81 -3.49 7.39
N THR A 632 -11.39 -4.24 6.39
CA THR A 632 -10.26 -5.16 6.49
C THR A 632 -9.08 -4.70 5.64
N ALA A 633 -7.93 -4.50 6.28
CA ALA A 633 -6.65 -4.32 5.60
C ALA A 633 -5.90 -5.66 5.51
N MET A 634 -5.16 -5.88 4.44
CA MET A 634 -4.29 -7.05 4.24
C MET A 634 -2.89 -6.58 3.89
N THR A 635 -1.87 -7.10 4.58
CA THR A 635 -0.47 -6.89 4.18
C THR A 635 0.09 -8.16 3.53
N GLY A 636 0.98 -7.99 2.57
CA GLY A 636 1.67 -9.09 1.91
C GLY A 636 2.85 -8.61 1.07
N ASP A 637 3.74 -9.52 0.71
CA ASP A 637 4.95 -9.24 -0.07
C ASP A 637 5.10 -10.13 -1.32
N GLY A 638 4.41 -11.26 -1.36
CA GLY A 638 4.54 -12.26 -2.42
C GLY A 638 3.40 -12.31 -3.44
N VAL A 639 3.64 -13.04 -4.51
CA VAL A 639 2.63 -13.36 -5.53
C VAL A 639 1.41 -14.05 -4.91
N ASN A 640 1.65 -14.88 -3.90
CA ASN A 640 0.61 -15.63 -3.17
C ASN A 640 -0.37 -14.73 -2.41
N ASP A 641 0.00 -13.49 -2.14
CA ASP A 641 -0.82 -12.52 -1.41
C ASP A 641 -1.69 -11.67 -2.34
N ALA A 642 -1.33 -11.58 -3.61
CA ALA A 642 -1.97 -10.69 -4.57
C ALA A 642 -3.50 -10.79 -4.62
N PRO A 643 -4.13 -11.99 -4.64
CA PRO A 643 -5.58 -12.10 -4.62
C PRO A 643 -6.21 -11.51 -3.35
N ALA A 644 -5.61 -11.76 -2.18
CA ALA A 644 -6.08 -11.25 -0.90
C ALA A 644 -5.86 -9.73 -0.77
N LEU A 645 -4.70 -9.21 -1.25
CA LEU A 645 -4.40 -7.77 -1.33
C LEU A 645 -5.43 -7.02 -2.17
N LYS A 646 -5.76 -7.56 -3.35
CA LYS A 646 -6.74 -6.95 -4.26
C LYS A 646 -8.16 -7.00 -3.72
N ARG A 647 -8.49 -8.03 -2.94
CA ARG A 647 -9.82 -8.25 -2.36
C ARG A 647 -10.07 -7.42 -1.11
N ALA A 648 -9.05 -7.15 -0.31
CA ALA A 648 -9.14 -6.36 0.90
C ALA A 648 -9.74 -4.96 0.64
N ASP A 649 -10.27 -4.31 1.67
CA ASP A 649 -10.68 -2.90 1.58
C ASP A 649 -9.47 -1.98 1.39
N ILE A 650 -8.32 -2.41 1.93
CA ILE A 650 -7.00 -1.85 1.64
C ILE A 650 -5.97 -2.98 1.56
N GLY A 651 -5.41 -3.19 0.38
CA GLY A 651 -4.21 -3.99 0.19
C GLY A 651 -2.95 -3.17 0.46
N ILE A 652 -1.99 -3.74 1.18
CA ILE A 652 -0.75 -3.08 1.59
C ILE A 652 0.43 -3.97 1.21
N ALA A 653 1.28 -3.51 0.31
CA ALA A 653 2.47 -4.23 -0.10
C ALA A 653 3.74 -3.69 0.58
N MET A 654 4.73 -4.56 0.72
CA MET A 654 6.08 -4.16 1.13
C MET A 654 6.80 -3.49 -0.05
N GLY A 655 7.64 -2.50 0.23
CA GLY A 655 8.32 -1.70 -0.79
C GLY A 655 9.66 -2.30 -1.23
N ILE A 656 10.43 -2.84 -0.27
CA ILE A 656 11.75 -3.43 -0.49
C ILE A 656 11.61 -4.89 -0.91
N LYS A 657 10.93 -5.70 -0.09
CA LYS A 657 10.79 -7.15 -0.30
C LYS A 657 9.59 -7.53 -1.17
N GLY A 658 8.62 -6.61 -1.32
CA GLY A 658 7.42 -6.88 -2.07
C GLY A 658 7.72 -7.11 -3.55
N THR A 659 7.18 -8.22 -4.10
CA THR A 659 7.22 -8.47 -5.54
C THR A 659 6.39 -7.43 -6.29
N ASP A 660 6.67 -7.24 -7.56
CA ASP A 660 5.92 -6.28 -8.39
C ASP A 660 4.44 -6.62 -8.45
N VAL A 661 4.11 -7.91 -8.49
CA VAL A 661 2.74 -8.42 -8.43
C VAL A 661 2.02 -7.98 -7.15
N ALA A 662 2.68 -8.10 -6.00
CA ALA A 662 2.12 -7.64 -4.73
C ALA A 662 1.97 -6.12 -4.71
N LYS A 663 3.01 -5.38 -5.13
CA LYS A 663 2.96 -3.92 -5.24
C LYS A 663 1.84 -3.45 -6.15
N GLU A 664 1.65 -4.07 -7.32
CA GLU A 664 0.59 -3.67 -8.25
C GLU A 664 -0.81 -3.95 -7.69
N SER A 665 -1.00 -5.07 -7.03
CA SER A 665 -2.29 -5.49 -6.44
C SER A 665 -2.70 -4.67 -5.23
N ALA A 666 -1.76 -4.00 -4.56
CA ALA A 666 -2.00 -3.23 -3.34
C ALA A 666 -2.47 -1.80 -3.61
N ASP A 667 -3.22 -1.22 -2.66
CA ASP A 667 -3.64 0.18 -2.63
C ASP A 667 -2.60 1.10 -1.98
N MET A 668 -1.72 0.51 -1.15
CA MET A 668 -0.67 1.22 -0.42
C MET A 668 0.62 0.42 -0.40
N ILE A 669 1.76 1.11 -0.39
CA ILE A 669 3.09 0.50 -0.30
C ILE A 669 3.84 1.11 0.89
N LEU A 670 4.44 0.26 1.73
CA LEU A 670 5.33 0.64 2.82
C LEU A 670 6.77 0.61 2.31
N THR A 671 7.37 1.76 2.01
CA THR A 671 8.71 1.81 1.39
C THR A 671 9.85 1.40 2.32
N ASP A 672 9.57 1.27 3.60
CA ASP A 672 10.52 0.84 4.64
C ASP A 672 10.22 -0.57 5.18
N ASP A 673 9.29 -1.30 4.59
CA ASP A 673 8.81 -2.61 5.03
C ASP A 673 8.46 -2.68 6.53
N ASN A 674 8.08 -1.55 7.12
CA ASN A 674 7.89 -1.44 8.56
C ASN A 674 6.41 -1.34 8.93
N PHE A 675 5.93 -2.31 9.71
CA PHE A 675 4.56 -2.32 10.21
C PHE A 675 4.21 -1.07 11.06
N ALA A 676 5.19 -0.47 11.76
CA ALA A 676 4.97 0.75 12.53
C ALA A 676 4.57 1.95 11.65
N THR A 677 4.98 1.97 10.38
CA THR A 677 4.56 2.97 9.40
C THR A 677 3.07 2.88 9.10
N LEU A 678 2.47 1.69 9.15
CA LEU A 678 1.04 1.51 9.01
C LEU A 678 0.24 2.18 10.15
N SER A 679 0.73 2.12 11.39
CA SER A 679 0.13 2.85 12.52
C SER A 679 0.08 4.36 12.26
N LYS A 680 1.18 4.92 11.75
CA LYS A 680 1.25 6.34 11.37
C LYS A 680 0.28 6.67 10.22
N ALA A 681 0.15 5.78 9.24
CA ALA A 681 -0.77 5.94 8.12
C ALA A 681 -2.24 5.92 8.57
N ILE A 682 -2.63 5.03 9.48
CA ILE A 682 -3.98 4.99 10.06
C ILE A 682 -4.27 6.27 10.86
N ARG A 683 -3.31 6.73 11.67
CA ARG A 683 -3.42 8.01 12.40
C ARG A 683 -3.67 9.17 11.44
N GLU A 684 -2.94 9.20 10.33
CA GLU A 684 -3.08 10.24 9.32
C GLU A 684 -4.42 10.13 8.57
N GLY A 685 -4.89 8.93 8.25
CA GLY A 685 -6.22 8.69 7.66
C GLY A 685 -7.35 9.19 8.57
N ARG A 686 -7.27 8.95 9.88
CA ARG A 686 -8.20 9.48 10.87
C ARG A 686 -8.17 11.02 10.94
N ARG A 687 -6.97 11.62 10.89
CA ARG A 687 -6.81 13.09 10.87
C ARG A 687 -7.47 13.69 9.63
N VAL A 688 -7.23 13.10 8.47
CA VAL A 688 -7.83 13.55 7.19
C VAL A 688 -9.35 13.51 7.27
N TYR A 689 -9.92 12.42 7.77
CA TYR A 689 -11.36 12.28 7.96
C TYR A 689 -11.92 13.34 8.92
N ASP A 690 -11.29 13.54 10.08
CA ASP A 690 -11.71 14.53 11.07
C ASP A 690 -11.66 15.95 10.50
N ASN A 691 -10.64 16.29 9.72
CA ASN A 691 -10.51 17.59 9.06
C ASN A 691 -11.58 17.80 7.99
N ILE A 692 -11.90 16.79 7.19
CA ILE A 692 -13.02 16.84 6.24
C ILE A 692 -14.34 17.08 7.01
N LYS A 693 -14.55 16.36 8.08
CA LYS A 693 -15.75 16.52 8.92
C LYS A 693 -15.86 17.92 9.53
N LYS A 694 -14.75 18.47 10.05
CA LYS A 694 -14.69 19.85 10.56
C LYS A 694 -15.02 20.86 9.46
N THR A 695 -14.45 20.68 8.28
CA THR A 695 -14.74 21.54 7.11
C THR A 695 -16.23 21.57 6.77
N ILE A 696 -16.89 20.41 6.74
CA ILE A 696 -18.32 20.32 6.43
C ILE A 696 -19.17 20.93 7.55
N ARG A 697 -18.85 20.66 8.81
CA ARG A 697 -19.52 21.22 9.98
C ARG A 697 -19.35 22.73 10.08
N PHE A 698 -18.29 23.29 9.51
CA PHE A 698 -18.10 24.72 9.39
C PHE A 698 -18.90 25.32 8.24
N LEU A 699 -18.79 24.72 7.07
CA LEU A 699 -19.34 25.28 5.83
C LEU A 699 -20.86 25.29 5.81
N LEU A 700 -21.51 24.19 6.22
CA LEU A 700 -22.96 24.08 6.16
C LEU A 700 -23.70 25.14 6.98
N PRO A 701 -23.41 25.34 8.30
CA PRO A 701 -24.16 26.32 9.07
C PRO A 701 -23.89 27.75 8.64
N THR A 702 -22.68 28.03 8.16
CA THR A 702 -22.33 29.39 7.70
C THR A 702 -23.02 29.75 6.39
N SER A 703 -23.15 28.81 5.46
CA SER A 703 -23.91 29.00 4.22
C SER A 703 -25.42 29.04 4.50
N PHE A 704 -25.94 28.18 5.37
CA PHE A 704 -27.34 28.20 5.70
C PHE A 704 -27.77 29.48 6.46
N ALA A 705 -26.88 30.04 7.29
CA ALA A 705 -27.16 31.33 7.96
C ALA A 705 -27.41 32.45 6.96
N GLU A 706 -26.64 32.50 5.86
CA GLU A 706 -26.80 33.51 4.82
C GLU A 706 -28.15 33.39 4.09
N GLY A 707 -28.50 32.16 3.68
CA GLY A 707 -29.81 31.92 3.06
C GLY A 707 -30.99 32.15 4.04
N LEU A 708 -30.77 31.81 5.32
CA LEU A 708 -31.78 31.97 6.36
C LEU A 708 -32.09 33.46 6.64
N ILE A 709 -31.10 34.35 6.58
CA ILE A 709 -31.33 35.81 6.70
C ILE A 709 -32.32 36.28 5.63
N VAL A 710 -32.07 35.91 4.36
CA VAL A 710 -32.94 36.29 3.25
C VAL A 710 -34.35 35.69 3.41
N LEU A 711 -34.38 34.40 3.77
CA LEU A 711 -35.64 33.68 4.02
C LEU A 711 -36.49 34.39 5.09
N LEU A 712 -35.87 34.71 6.22
CA LEU A 712 -36.56 35.35 7.34
C LEU A 712 -37.01 36.77 6.99
N SER A 713 -36.23 37.52 6.23
CA SER A 713 -36.60 38.87 5.76
C SER A 713 -37.84 38.82 4.87
N ILE A 714 -37.91 37.85 3.94
CA ILE A 714 -39.08 37.70 3.07
C ILE A 714 -40.35 37.30 3.89
N ILE A 715 -40.19 36.34 4.82
CA ILE A 715 -41.33 35.91 5.68
C ILE A 715 -41.78 37.03 6.59
N SER A 716 -40.85 37.79 7.19
CA SER A 716 -41.16 38.95 8.07
C SER A 716 -41.56 40.20 7.32
N GLN A 717 -41.54 40.16 5.98
CA GLN A 717 -41.89 41.27 5.11
C GLN A 717 -41.03 42.53 5.33
N GLN A 718 -39.76 42.37 5.62
CA GLN A 718 -38.80 43.40 5.91
C GLN A 718 -37.90 43.73 4.73
N GLU A 719 -37.12 44.82 4.83
CA GLU A 719 -36.07 45.14 3.85
C GLU A 719 -35.02 44.01 3.80
N LEU A 720 -34.49 43.75 2.60
CA LEU A 720 -33.45 42.74 2.43
C LEU A 720 -32.11 43.26 2.93
N PRO A 721 -31.51 42.63 3.97
CA PRO A 721 -30.24 43.09 4.55
C PRO A 721 -29.03 42.81 3.70
N LEU A 722 -29.13 41.94 2.69
CA LEU A 722 -28.02 41.45 1.87
C LEU A 722 -28.43 41.35 0.40
N VAL A 723 -27.47 41.66 -0.49
CA VAL A 723 -27.61 41.50 -1.94
C VAL A 723 -26.75 40.31 -2.43
N PRO A 724 -27.03 39.73 -3.64
CA PRO A 724 -26.31 38.54 -4.16
C PRO A 724 -24.82 38.69 -4.19
N THR A 725 -24.34 39.87 -4.59
CA THR A 725 -22.88 40.18 -4.71
C THR A 725 -22.15 40.12 -3.38
N GLN A 726 -22.79 40.59 -2.28
CA GLN A 726 -22.20 40.52 -0.93
C GLN A 726 -22.06 39.07 -0.48
N LEU A 727 -23.09 38.23 -0.67
CA LEU A 727 -23.06 36.82 -0.28
C LEU A 727 -22.02 36.04 -1.08
N LEU A 728 -21.97 36.24 -2.38
CA LEU A 728 -20.92 35.61 -3.21
C LEU A 728 -19.52 36.00 -2.76
N TRP A 729 -19.30 37.29 -2.43
CA TRP A 729 -18.03 37.77 -1.91
C TRP A 729 -17.67 37.09 -0.58
N ILE A 730 -18.60 37.04 0.38
CA ILE A 730 -18.39 36.39 1.67
C ILE A 730 -18.06 34.91 1.48
N ASN A 731 -18.83 34.20 0.64
CA ASN A 731 -18.64 32.78 0.43
C ASN A 731 -17.32 32.49 -0.26
N MET A 732 -16.94 33.23 -1.30
CA MET A 732 -15.67 33.09 -2.00
C MET A 732 -14.50 33.35 -1.06
N VAL A 733 -14.50 34.46 -0.31
CA VAL A 733 -13.41 34.78 0.63
C VAL A 733 -13.35 33.73 1.74
N SER A 734 -14.48 33.30 2.29
CA SER A 734 -14.49 32.26 3.34
C SER A 734 -13.98 30.92 2.84
N ALA A 735 -14.33 30.52 1.61
CA ALA A 735 -13.88 29.30 0.97
C ALA A 735 -12.36 29.30 0.70
N ILE A 736 -11.78 30.44 0.34
CA ILE A 736 -10.34 30.57 0.02
C ILE A 736 -9.50 30.75 1.28
N THR A 737 -10.00 31.36 2.34
CA THR A 737 -9.23 31.72 3.55
C THR A 737 -9.58 30.87 4.77
N ILE A 738 -10.78 31.04 5.32
CA ILE A 738 -11.16 30.45 6.62
C ILE A 738 -11.22 28.91 6.51
N GLN A 739 -11.77 28.41 5.43
CA GLN A 739 -11.92 26.97 5.20
C GLN A 739 -10.55 26.27 5.08
N PHE A 740 -9.55 26.93 4.51
CA PHE A 740 -8.19 26.41 4.41
C PHE A 740 -7.51 26.16 5.75
N ALA A 741 -7.96 26.82 6.84
CA ALA A 741 -7.42 26.59 8.18
C ALA A 741 -7.55 25.11 8.58
N PHE A 742 -8.67 24.43 8.24
CA PHE A 742 -8.88 23.02 8.57
C PHE A 742 -7.99 22.06 7.80
N LEU A 743 -7.38 22.48 6.69
CA LEU A 743 -6.44 21.64 5.93
C LEU A 743 -5.17 21.34 6.73
N PHE A 744 -4.75 22.31 7.54
CA PHE A 744 -3.49 22.26 8.28
C PHE A 744 -3.67 21.81 9.74
N GLU A 745 -4.92 21.55 10.17
CA GLU A 745 -5.17 21.10 11.54
C GLU A 745 -4.40 19.79 11.84
N PRO A 746 -3.68 19.75 12.97
CA PRO A 746 -2.99 18.55 13.42
C PRO A 746 -4.00 17.46 13.84
N ALA A 747 -3.50 16.25 14.03
CA ALA A 747 -4.30 15.19 14.63
C ALA A 747 -4.70 15.56 16.05
N GLU A 748 -5.96 15.31 16.42
CA GLU A 748 -6.44 15.55 17.78
C GLU A 748 -5.72 14.63 18.78
N GLU A 749 -5.52 15.14 20.00
CA GLU A 749 -5.03 14.32 21.10
C GLU A 749 -5.99 13.13 21.33
N GLY A 750 -5.43 11.94 21.53
CA GLY A 750 -6.22 10.72 21.72
C GLY A 750 -6.89 10.18 20.44
N ILE A 751 -6.49 10.62 19.24
CA ILE A 751 -7.04 10.11 17.98
C ILE A 751 -6.86 8.59 17.82
N MET A 752 -5.77 8.04 18.34
CA MET A 752 -5.48 6.60 18.38
C MET A 752 -6.07 5.89 19.61
N GLN A 753 -6.83 6.57 20.46
CA GLN A 753 -7.58 5.98 21.58
C GLN A 753 -9.08 5.83 21.25
N ARG A 754 -9.49 6.24 20.07
CA ARG A 754 -10.87 6.12 19.59
C ARG A 754 -11.03 4.82 18.78
N ARG A 755 -12.17 4.14 18.96
CA ARG A 755 -12.52 2.97 18.13
C ARG A 755 -12.72 3.39 16.66
N PRO A 756 -12.45 2.49 15.71
CA PRO A 756 -12.73 2.73 14.29
C PRO A 756 -14.21 3.05 14.07
N ARG A 757 -14.48 3.84 13.05
CA ARG A 757 -15.85 4.15 12.66
C ARG A 757 -16.55 2.88 12.13
N PRO A 758 -17.78 2.59 12.58
CA PRO A 758 -18.57 1.51 12.00
C PRO A 758 -18.87 1.78 10.53
N ALA A 759 -18.75 0.75 9.70
CA ALA A 759 -19.14 0.82 8.28
C ALA A 759 -20.62 1.22 8.14
N GLY A 760 -20.94 2.07 7.16
CA GLY A 760 -22.32 2.51 6.88
C GLY A 760 -22.91 3.54 7.83
N ARG A 761 -22.15 4.06 8.79
CA ARG A 761 -22.65 5.15 9.65
C ARG A 761 -22.68 6.47 8.89
N ALA A 762 -23.82 7.17 8.97
CA ALA A 762 -23.97 8.50 8.35
C ALA A 762 -22.83 9.45 8.73
N PHE A 763 -22.35 10.21 7.76
CA PHE A 763 -21.25 11.15 7.93
C PHE A 763 -21.54 12.22 9.01
N LEU A 764 -22.73 12.80 8.98
CA LEU A 764 -23.23 13.72 10.00
C LEU A 764 -24.13 12.97 10.99
N ASN A 765 -23.80 13.05 12.25
CA ASN A 765 -24.64 12.51 13.33
C ASN A 765 -25.72 13.52 13.78
N ARG A 766 -26.66 13.10 14.64
CA ARG A 766 -27.75 13.98 15.12
C ARG A 766 -27.22 15.23 15.83
N ALA A 767 -26.13 15.11 16.59
CA ALA A 767 -25.54 16.25 17.27
C ALA A 767 -24.95 17.27 16.28
N ASP A 768 -24.29 16.78 15.21
CA ASP A 768 -23.78 17.62 14.13
C ASP A 768 -24.92 18.40 13.45
N VAL A 769 -26.03 17.74 13.16
CA VAL A 769 -27.22 18.39 12.55
C VAL A 769 -27.82 19.46 13.46
N ILE A 770 -27.98 19.15 14.75
CA ILE A 770 -28.46 20.13 15.74
C ILE A 770 -27.52 21.34 15.81
N GLN A 771 -26.21 21.10 15.82
CA GLN A 771 -25.21 22.17 15.80
C GLN A 771 -25.32 23.03 14.55
N ILE A 772 -25.47 22.43 13.38
CA ILE A 772 -25.67 23.14 12.11
C ILE A 772 -26.87 24.05 12.21
N ILE A 773 -28.01 23.54 12.70
CA ILE A 773 -29.25 24.29 12.79
C ILE A 773 -29.11 25.48 13.78
N TYR A 774 -28.63 25.25 15.01
CA TYR A 774 -28.60 26.34 16.00
C TYR A 774 -27.55 27.41 15.63
N VAL A 775 -26.41 27.05 15.03
CA VAL A 775 -25.40 28.01 14.57
C VAL A 775 -25.94 28.86 13.42
N SER A 776 -26.63 28.22 12.47
CA SER A 776 -27.29 28.96 11.37
C SER A 776 -28.30 29.99 11.90
N ILE A 777 -29.14 29.59 12.86
CA ILE A 777 -30.14 30.48 13.47
C ILE A 777 -29.44 31.61 14.26
N LEU A 778 -28.38 31.29 14.98
CA LEU A 778 -27.67 32.28 15.78
C LEU A 778 -27.03 33.37 14.92
N ILE A 779 -26.27 32.96 13.89
CA ILE A 779 -25.60 33.91 12.98
C ILE A 779 -26.65 34.73 12.21
N ALA A 780 -27.70 34.07 11.69
CA ALA A 780 -28.75 34.74 10.98
C ALA A 780 -29.52 35.73 11.86
N GLY A 781 -29.89 35.32 13.06
CA GLY A 781 -30.59 36.18 14.05
C GLY A 781 -29.78 37.41 14.46
N LEU A 782 -28.47 37.23 14.75
CA LEU A 782 -27.59 38.35 15.03
C LEU A 782 -27.48 39.32 13.84
N GLY A 783 -27.38 38.80 12.63
CA GLY A 783 -27.33 39.59 11.39
C GLY A 783 -28.60 40.44 11.22
N MET A 784 -29.78 39.80 11.36
CA MET A 784 -31.08 40.51 11.24
C MET A 784 -31.27 41.55 12.33
N VAL A 785 -31.08 41.19 13.60
CA VAL A 785 -31.23 42.13 14.72
C VAL A 785 -30.26 43.32 14.56
N GLY A 786 -29.05 43.06 14.11
CA GLY A 786 -28.06 44.12 13.84
C GLY A 786 -28.53 45.06 12.72
N PHE A 787 -29.05 44.50 11.63
CA PHE A 787 -29.57 45.29 10.54
C PHE A 787 -30.77 46.14 10.95
N ASP A 788 -31.79 45.52 11.56
CA ASP A 788 -33.02 46.20 11.98
C ASP A 788 -32.75 47.31 13.03
N TRP A 789 -31.80 47.04 13.97
CA TRP A 789 -31.42 48.02 14.97
C TRP A 789 -30.76 49.26 14.30
N LEU A 790 -29.87 49.06 13.34
CA LEU A 790 -29.20 50.15 12.60
C LEU A 790 -30.20 50.94 11.76
N ARG A 791 -31.11 50.24 11.05
CA ARG A 791 -32.18 50.93 10.30
C ARG A 791 -33.11 51.73 11.19
N GLY A 792 -33.41 51.19 12.39
CA GLY A 792 -34.18 51.92 13.42
C GLY A 792 -33.52 53.19 13.96
N GLN A 793 -32.17 53.26 13.91
CA GLN A 793 -31.41 54.47 14.23
C GLN A 793 -31.30 55.46 13.03
N GLY A 794 -31.93 55.20 11.90
CA GLY A 794 -31.85 56.06 10.74
C GLY A 794 -30.58 55.91 9.91
N ILE A 795 -29.81 54.88 10.13
CA ILE A 795 -28.63 54.56 9.34
C ILE A 795 -29.04 54.15 7.95
N SER A 796 -28.27 54.53 6.93
CA SER A 796 -28.54 54.15 5.55
C SER A 796 -28.51 52.65 5.33
N GLU A 797 -29.31 52.16 4.39
CA GLU A 797 -29.37 50.71 4.04
C GLU A 797 -27.98 50.15 3.69
N LEU A 798 -27.18 50.90 2.89
CA LEU A 798 -25.82 50.49 2.51
C LEU A 798 -24.89 50.24 3.71
N VAL A 799 -24.93 51.15 4.70
CA VAL A 799 -24.10 51.00 5.90
C VAL A 799 -24.62 49.84 6.77
N ALA A 800 -25.94 49.72 6.95
CA ALA A 800 -26.55 48.66 7.71
C ALA A 800 -26.23 47.27 7.09
N SER A 801 -26.33 47.14 5.77
CA SER A 801 -25.95 45.93 5.05
C SER A 801 -24.48 45.62 5.22
N THR A 802 -23.59 46.62 5.14
CA THR A 802 -22.13 46.42 5.34
C THR A 802 -21.81 45.93 6.76
N VAL A 803 -22.48 46.47 7.78
CA VAL A 803 -22.33 45.99 9.17
C VAL A 803 -22.87 44.56 9.31
N THR A 804 -23.97 44.22 8.65
CA THR A 804 -24.50 42.85 8.65
C THR A 804 -23.52 41.86 8.02
N VAL A 805 -22.87 42.22 6.90
CA VAL A 805 -21.78 41.43 6.32
C VAL A 805 -20.68 41.17 7.35
N ASN A 806 -20.25 42.23 8.07
CA ASN A 806 -19.22 42.08 9.08
C ASN A 806 -19.67 41.18 10.24
N ILE A 807 -20.92 41.30 10.71
CA ILE A 807 -21.48 40.40 11.73
C ILE A 807 -21.41 38.95 11.31
N ILE A 808 -21.77 38.65 10.07
CA ILE A 808 -21.69 37.27 9.52
C ILE A 808 -20.23 36.78 9.48
N VAL A 809 -19.31 37.63 8.98
CA VAL A 809 -17.89 37.25 8.87
C VAL A 809 -17.28 37.01 10.26
N PHE A 810 -17.52 37.88 11.22
CA PHE A 810 -17.07 37.68 12.62
C PHE A 810 -17.74 36.43 13.23
N GLY A 811 -19.01 36.17 12.96
CA GLY A 811 -19.71 34.97 13.40
C GLY A 811 -19.02 33.69 12.84
N LYS A 812 -18.62 33.71 11.58
CA LYS A 812 -17.85 32.61 10.96
C LYS A 812 -16.47 32.45 11.65
N ILE A 813 -15.73 33.53 11.93
CA ILE A 813 -14.44 33.48 12.58
C ILE A 813 -14.58 32.92 14.02
N PHE A 814 -15.52 33.39 14.81
CA PHE A 814 -15.76 32.82 16.15
C PHE A 814 -16.17 31.35 16.09
N TYR A 815 -16.98 30.99 15.11
CA TYR A 815 -17.38 29.58 14.92
C TYR A 815 -16.20 28.70 14.51
N LEU A 816 -15.27 29.22 13.72
CA LEU A 816 -14.03 28.50 13.39
C LEU A 816 -13.28 28.07 14.65
N PHE A 817 -13.07 29.02 15.59
CA PHE A 817 -12.39 28.72 16.84
C PHE A 817 -13.16 27.70 17.68
N ASN A 818 -14.49 27.76 17.67
CA ASN A 818 -15.32 26.81 18.41
C ASN A 818 -15.26 25.37 17.85
N ILE A 819 -15.15 25.20 16.53
CA ILE A 819 -15.18 23.89 15.90
C ILE A 819 -13.79 23.25 15.76
N ARG A 820 -12.73 24.04 15.92
CA ARG A 820 -11.34 23.62 15.73
C ARG A 820 -10.95 22.47 16.66
N THR A 821 -11.32 22.55 17.93
CA THR A 821 -11.03 21.54 18.94
C THR A 821 -12.31 21.03 19.61
N PRO A 822 -12.34 19.77 20.09
CA PRO A 822 -13.44 19.26 20.88
C PRO A 822 -13.48 19.83 22.31
N LYS A 823 -12.42 20.55 22.73
CA LYS A 823 -12.33 21.20 24.04
C LYS A 823 -13.15 22.50 24.08
N PRO A 824 -13.58 22.99 25.28
CA PRO A 824 -14.32 24.23 25.37
C PRO A 824 -13.58 25.42 24.75
N ALA A 825 -14.32 26.27 24.00
CA ALA A 825 -13.76 27.40 23.26
C ALA A 825 -13.02 28.45 24.13
N LEU A 826 -13.26 28.48 25.44
CA LEU A 826 -12.57 29.33 26.38
C LEU A 826 -11.32 28.69 27.00
N SER A 827 -10.90 27.51 26.53
CA SER A 827 -9.65 26.91 26.99
C SER A 827 -8.44 27.53 26.27
N THR A 828 -7.29 27.58 26.98
CA THR A 828 -6.02 28.08 26.40
C THR A 828 -5.54 27.30 25.19
N ASP A 829 -6.04 26.07 25.03
CA ASP A 829 -5.70 25.16 23.92
C ASP A 829 -6.28 25.62 22.56
N VAL A 830 -7.27 26.51 22.55
CA VAL A 830 -7.83 27.10 21.33
C VAL A 830 -6.80 27.95 20.55
N PHE A 831 -5.81 28.50 21.27
CA PHE A 831 -4.77 29.36 20.71
C PHE A 831 -3.44 28.61 20.42
N ARG A 832 -3.34 27.35 20.77
CA ARG A 832 -2.25 26.45 20.38
C ARG A 832 -2.54 25.73 19.08
#